data_d19a23b5f32e51771744d10ba6eb97dc
#
_entry.id   d19a23b5f32e51771744d10ba6eb97dc
#
_cell.length_a   1.000
_cell.length_b   1.000
_cell.length_c   1.000
_cell.angle_alpha   90.00
_cell.angle_beta   90.00
_cell.angle_gamma   90.00
#
_symmetry.space_group_name_H-M   'P 1'
#
loop_
_entity.id
_entity.type
_entity.pdbx_description
1 polymer ?
#
loop_
_entity_poly.entity_id
_entity_poly.type
_entity_poly.pdbx_seq_one_letter_code
_entity_poly.pdbx_strand_id
1 'polypeptide(L)'
;MKKIMFLVITIFVSFFMVSKVNALSGYTTNTYVGYREGPGTNYKRLGQINEKNTVLDLVSDELYNKEDKDCSGGWYKIRINNAEVYMCGLYVSIGEVTGGGDVSYNTDTFEARINGVNIKVMKSNSYNSSLITTLLPGTNVTIIGDKISGSGCSEGFYKIKYNKNSIGYVCSKFVLKKSEMVDTDVEYTKYLSELGFPESYIPYLTKLHKLHPTWTFKPIITNLHWSEVVNGVTGMTNLINYANDLYRVDQDDSVDGSGWYRAKPEVTAFYLDPRNFLSEKFVFMFESLKYNYGSDNKDTLNKDSEITKKYYNTISSVFSGSFLNTDEYKYMFIGAGFTHNVSPVHLATRAHGEGATNEEYVAVSGTYSELYNGLNLKGYYNFYNIKAFKTAGWPNPVLNGLKYACGSKCGGDERYYKPWDTREKAIYGGAQIIAEGYIADGQHTQYLQRFNVDPAYNTSATLYTHSYQTNVLAPASEGADAYIAYKEMKLLDESFLFDIPVFLNMPEVVSLPTNVSKINTIESISINGKNVSNFDKDILEFNVYVNKSDKEYNLNVVLSDSSSKVEGTGKLDLPSDKTIHEIKVTSENGDVRIYKLTIIKVSDTTSISDIISNLSVKVSGSVIYNISPNTNAGTLINSINKYSAGTTVTINESNGVGVGSGSTLKTGQTIKMITPSGESKSFVISIIGDVSGDGEVTILDLLKVQKHLLGSSKLSSEYLISGDTNGDAEVTILDLLRVQKYILKSITF
;
A
#
# COMPACT_ATOMS: atom_id res chain seq x y z
N MET A 1 13.21 69.44 42.57
CA MET A 1 12.36 70.29 41.74
C MET A 1 12.69 70.05 40.30
N LYS A 2 11.99 69.18 39.64
CA LYS A 2 11.70 69.15 38.19
C LYS A 2 10.82 67.89 37.94
N LYS A 3 9.57 68.18 37.67
CA LYS A 3 8.57 67.15 37.28
C LYS A 3 8.93 66.63 35.91
N ILE A 4 9.09 65.31 35.76
CA ILE A 4 9.14 64.61 34.48
C ILE A 4 7.73 64.08 34.22
N MET A 5 7.13 64.62 33.18
CA MET A 5 5.81 64.23 32.67
C MET A 5 5.98 63.02 31.78
N PHE A 6 5.46 61.86 32.19
CA PHE A 6 5.37 60.67 31.35
C PHE A 6 4.21 60.82 30.35
N LEU A 7 4.55 60.87 29.06
CA LEU A 7 3.61 60.80 27.95
C LEU A 7 3.29 59.34 27.70
N VAL A 8 2.09 58.89 28.06
CA VAL A 8 1.58 57.56 27.70
C VAL A 8 1.00 57.65 26.29
N ILE A 9 1.70 57.08 25.32
CA ILE A 9 1.18 56.85 23.96
C ILE A 9 0.35 55.58 24.02
N THR A 10 -0.97 55.74 23.98
CA THR A 10 -1.92 54.63 23.84
C THR A 10 -1.97 54.25 22.36
N ILE A 11 -1.30 53.15 22.00
CA ILE A 11 -1.46 52.56 20.68
C ILE A 11 -2.78 51.78 20.69
N PHE A 12 -3.77 52.28 19.98
CA PHE A 12 -4.99 51.55 19.64
C PHE A 12 -4.62 50.47 18.62
N VAL A 13 -4.42 49.23 19.08
CA VAL A 13 -4.43 48.05 18.23
C VAL A 13 -5.89 47.73 17.96
N SER A 14 -6.34 48.09 16.76
CA SER A 14 -7.66 47.69 16.28
C SER A 14 -7.59 46.17 16.00
N PHE A 15 -8.03 45.37 16.97
CA PHE A 15 -8.39 43.99 16.76
C PHE A 15 -9.60 43.97 15.83
N PHE A 16 -9.39 43.69 14.56
CA PHE A 16 -10.46 43.21 13.71
C PHE A 16 -10.86 41.81 14.26
N MET A 17 -11.81 41.79 15.18
CA MET A 17 -12.60 40.59 15.38
C MET A 17 -13.36 40.33 14.07
N VAL A 18 -12.88 39.38 13.28
CA VAL A 18 -13.72 38.71 12.31
C VAL A 18 -14.75 37.94 13.16
N SER A 19 -15.90 38.58 13.41
CA SER A 19 -17.07 37.88 13.91
C SER A 19 -17.36 36.77 12.88
N LYS A 20 -17.16 35.51 13.26
CA LYS A 20 -17.78 34.38 12.56
C LYS A 20 -19.27 34.71 12.58
N VAL A 21 -19.80 35.10 11.43
CA VAL A 21 -21.24 35.07 11.21
C VAL A 21 -21.60 33.60 11.30
N ASN A 22 -22.14 33.18 12.45
CA ASN A 22 -22.72 31.86 12.57
C ASN A 22 -23.81 31.79 11.50
N ALA A 23 -23.63 30.95 10.50
CA ALA A 23 -24.68 30.67 9.51
C ALA A 23 -25.89 30.21 10.31
N LEU A 24 -27.03 30.89 10.10
CA LEU A 24 -28.28 30.52 10.74
C LEU A 24 -28.70 29.15 10.21
N SER A 25 -28.78 28.16 11.08
CA SER A 25 -29.15 26.80 10.72
C SER A 25 -30.54 26.46 11.24
N GLY A 26 -31.21 25.59 10.48
CA GLY A 26 -32.44 24.93 10.88
C GLY A 26 -32.44 23.49 10.41
N TYR A 27 -33.52 22.78 10.58
CA TYR A 27 -33.67 21.41 10.13
C TYR A 27 -35.10 21.06 9.73
N THR A 28 -35.25 20.08 8.82
CA THR A 28 -36.55 19.57 8.43
C THR A 28 -37.21 18.79 9.56
N THR A 29 -38.47 19.11 9.87
CA THR A 29 -39.24 18.43 10.92
C THR A 29 -40.03 17.22 10.37
N ASN A 30 -40.04 17.03 9.03
CA ASN A 30 -40.75 15.96 8.35
C ASN A 30 -39.94 15.37 7.18
N THR A 31 -40.39 14.25 6.63
CA THR A 31 -39.84 13.62 5.41
C THR A 31 -40.54 14.19 4.18
N TYR A 32 -39.86 14.12 3.02
CA TYR A 32 -40.37 14.55 1.70
C TYR A 32 -40.79 16.03 1.62
N VAL A 33 -40.07 16.89 2.33
CA VAL A 33 -40.38 18.34 2.38
C VAL A 33 -39.94 19.01 1.09
N GLY A 34 -40.91 19.61 0.38
CA GLY A 34 -40.68 20.30 -0.88
C GLY A 34 -40.09 21.70 -0.71
N TYR A 35 -39.20 22.11 -1.62
CA TYR A 35 -38.73 23.49 -1.71
C TYR A 35 -39.07 24.09 -3.07
N ARG A 36 -39.24 25.42 -3.10
CA ARG A 36 -39.84 26.14 -4.22
C ARG A 36 -39.03 27.37 -4.60
N GLU A 37 -39.28 27.91 -5.78
CA GLU A 37 -38.64 29.10 -6.32
C GLU A 37 -39.02 30.38 -5.56
N GLY A 38 -40.17 30.42 -4.89
CA GLY A 38 -40.68 31.54 -4.12
C GLY A 38 -41.51 31.09 -2.92
N PRO A 39 -41.87 32.08 -2.03
CA PRO A 39 -42.55 31.81 -0.76
C PRO A 39 -44.05 31.60 -0.95
N GLY A 40 -44.48 30.45 -1.50
CA GLY A 40 -45.88 30.12 -1.68
C GLY A 40 -46.06 28.82 -2.53
N THR A 41 -47.21 28.18 -2.31
CA THR A 41 -47.55 26.94 -3.02
C THR A 41 -47.80 27.16 -4.52
N ASN A 42 -48.11 28.39 -4.92
CA ASN A 42 -48.25 28.82 -6.32
C ASN A 42 -46.93 28.95 -7.08
N TYR A 43 -45.78 28.97 -6.37
CA TYR A 43 -44.47 28.97 -7.00
C TYR A 43 -44.05 27.58 -7.43
N LYS A 44 -43.23 27.51 -8.47
CA LYS A 44 -42.71 26.28 -9.02
C LYS A 44 -41.95 25.48 -7.96
N ARG A 45 -42.31 24.20 -7.79
CA ARG A 45 -41.54 23.26 -6.94
C ARG A 45 -40.25 22.90 -7.65
N LEU A 46 -39.12 23.15 -7.00
CA LEU A 46 -37.79 22.89 -7.54
C LEU A 46 -37.23 21.52 -7.13
N GLY A 47 -37.68 20.98 -5.98
CA GLY A 47 -37.26 19.70 -5.47
C GLY A 47 -37.87 19.40 -4.11
N GLN A 48 -37.31 18.38 -3.44
CA GLN A 48 -37.72 18.01 -2.08
C GLN A 48 -36.53 17.44 -1.30
N ILE A 49 -36.58 17.58 0.03
CA ILE A 49 -35.70 16.91 0.97
C ILE A 49 -36.44 15.70 1.52
N ASN A 50 -35.85 14.52 1.33
CA ASN A 50 -36.55 13.26 1.60
C ASN A 50 -36.48 12.83 3.07
N GLU A 51 -35.58 13.39 3.87
CA GLU A 51 -35.30 12.94 5.22
C GLU A 51 -35.67 14.00 6.25
N LYS A 52 -36.27 13.56 7.36
CA LYS A 52 -36.50 14.35 8.56
C LYS A 52 -35.17 14.65 9.25
N ASN A 53 -35.08 15.78 9.94
CA ASN A 53 -33.88 16.26 10.61
C ASN A 53 -32.70 16.58 9.67
N THR A 54 -32.95 16.82 8.39
CA THR A 54 -31.92 17.32 7.47
C THR A 54 -31.61 18.77 7.82
N VAL A 55 -30.33 19.07 8.05
CA VAL A 55 -29.87 20.44 8.35
C VAL A 55 -30.02 21.33 7.14
N LEU A 56 -30.53 22.53 7.36
CA LEU A 56 -30.82 23.55 6.37
C LEU A 56 -29.93 24.77 6.62
N ASP A 57 -29.33 25.30 5.57
CA ASP A 57 -28.66 26.59 5.57
C ASP A 57 -29.72 27.69 5.39
N LEU A 58 -30.15 28.35 6.48
CA LEU A 58 -31.10 29.42 6.43
C LEU A 58 -30.42 30.73 6.04
N VAL A 59 -30.99 31.44 5.09
CA VAL A 59 -30.52 32.78 4.69
C VAL A 59 -30.83 33.81 5.76
N SER A 60 -32.00 33.67 6.44
CA SER A 60 -32.41 34.46 7.60
C SER A 60 -33.45 33.68 8.42
N ASP A 61 -33.72 34.13 9.65
CA ASP A 61 -34.80 33.66 10.52
C ASP A 61 -36.14 34.30 10.18
N GLU A 62 -36.17 35.13 9.15
CA GLU A 62 -37.37 35.81 8.71
C GLU A 62 -38.29 34.88 7.91
N LEU A 63 -39.60 34.91 8.26
CA LEU A 63 -40.65 34.19 7.57
C LEU A 63 -41.31 35.07 6.53
N TYR A 64 -41.28 34.61 5.27
CA TYR A 64 -41.92 35.23 4.15
C TYR A 64 -43.36 34.68 3.96
N ASN A 65 -44.28 35.49 3.43
CA ASN A 65 -45.64 35.11 3.11
C ASN A 65 -46.35 34.29 4.21
N LYS A 66 -46.52 34.88 5.39
CA LYS A 66 -47.14 34.24 6.56
C LYS A 66 -48.67 34.02 6.39
N GLU A 67 -49.27 34.60 5.34
CA GLU A 67 -50.69 34.46 5.04
C GLU A 67 -51.00 33.34 4.02
N ASP A 68 -50.01 32.57 3.61
CA ASP A 68 -50.22 31.46 2.69
C ASP A 68 -51.12 30.38 3.35
N LYS A 69 -52.28 30.10 2.74
CA LYS A 69 -53.28 29.16 3.28
C LYS A 69 -52.78 27.75 3.37
N ASP A 70 -51.85 27.36 2.50
CA ASP A 70 -51.27 26.00 2.43
C ASP A 70 -50.00 25.86 3.27
N CYS A 71 -49.49 26.97 3.80
CA CYS A 71 -48.35 27.02 4.70
C CYS A 71 -48.54 28.10 5.76
N SER A 72 -49.41 27.86 6.75
CA SER A 72 -49.76 28.80 7.80
C SER A 72 -48.60 29.22 8.72
N GLY A 73 -47.45 28.54 8.61
CA GLY A 73 -46.21 28.89 9.27
C GLY A 73 -45.33 29.88 8.51
N GLY A 74 -45.74 30.35 7.31
CA GLY A 74 -44.89 31.13 6.42
C GLY A 74 -43.79 30.32 5.78
N TRP A 75 -42.88 30.98 5.07
CA TRP A 75 -41.84 30.34 4.29
C TRP A 75 -40.44 30.82 4.72
N TYR A 76 -39.54 29.88 5.04
CA TYR A 76 -38.12 30.19 5.26
C TYR A 76 -37.40 30.25 3.94
N LYS A 77 -36.47 31.20 3.80
CA LYS A 77 -35.50 31.24 2.70
C LYS A 77 -34.28 30.44 3.11
N ILE A 78 -33.99 29.42 2.33
CA ILE A 78 -32.88 28.49 2.60
C ILE A 78 -31.96 28.44 1.38
N ARG A 79 -30.73 27.95 1.57
CA ARG A 79 -29.76 27.79 0.51
C ARG A 79 -29.57 26.30 0.21
N ILE A 80 -29.79 25.89 -1.04
CA ILE A 80 -29.56 24.52 -1.55
C ILE A 80 -28.67 24.61 -2.78
N ASN A 81 -27.51 23.97 -2.77
CA ASN A 81 -26.53 24.01 -3.87
C ASN A 81 -26.19 25.44 -4.33
N ASN A 82 -25.98 26.37 -3.40
CA ASN A 82 -25.75 27.80 -3.61
C ASN A 82 -26.92 28.57 -4.24
N ALA A 83 -28.08 27.97 -4.44
CA ALA A 83 -29.28 28.65 -4.88
C ALA A 83 -30.19 28.96 -3.69
N GLU A 84 -30.74 30.17 -3.64
CA GLU A 84 -31.73 30.57 -2.64
C GLU A 84 -33.11 30.08 -3.07
N VAL A 85 -33.75 29.31 -2.19
CA VAL A 85 -35.07 28.70 -2.44
C VAL A 85 -35.92 28.83 -1.16
N TYR A 86 -37.21 28.49 -1.24
CA TYR A 86 -38.15 28.66 -0.13
C TYR A 86 -38.71 27.30 0.30
N MET A 87 -38.77 27.10 1.63
CA MET A 87 -39.35 25.94 2.29
C MET A 87 -40.41 26.36 3.28
N CYS A 88 -41.53 25.64 3.35
CA CYS A 88 -42.61 25.93 4.25
C CYS A 88 -42.16 25.82 5.72
N GLY A 89 -42.39 26.85 6.52
CA GLY A 89 -41.96 26.95 7.89
C GLY A 89 -42.58 25.92 8.84
N LEU A 90 -43.73 25.35 8.47
CA LEU A 90 -44.31 24.21 9.21
C LEU A 90 -43.42 22.99 9.27
N TYR A 91 -42.52 22.89 8.32
CA TYR A 91 -41.58 21.74 8.15
C TYR A 91 -40.14 22.12 8.45
N VAL A 92 -39.88 23.31 8.98
CA VAL A 92 -38.55 23.81 9.34
C VAL A 92 -38.55 24.21 10.82
N SER A 93 -37.59 23.73 11.58
CA SER A 93 -37.30 24.23 12.92
C SER A 93 -35.99 25.00 12.88
N ILE A 94 -35.97 26.21 13.49
CA ILE A 94 -34.75 27.02 13.61
C ILE A 94 -33.95 26.52 14.81
N GLY A 95 -32.64 26.48 14.69
CA GLY A 95 -31.72 26.03 15.72
C GLY A 95 -31.16 24.63 15.45
N GLU A 96 -30.40 24.15 16.39
CA GLU A 96 -29.86 22.80 16.35
C GLU A 96 -30.96 21.78 16.71
N VAL A 97 -30.84 20.56 16.17
CA VAL A 97 -31.80 19.47 16.45
C VAL A 97 -31.76 19.11 17.93
N THR A 98 -32.64 19.73 18.75
CA THR A 98 -32.81 19.39 20.16
C THR A 98 -33.84 18.27 20.30
N GLY A 99 -33.40 17.03 20.18
CA GLY A 99 -34.29 15.87 20.34
C GLY A 99 -33.51 14.57 20.33
N GLY A 100 -32.84 14.28 21.46
CA GLY A 100 -32.13 13.03 21.70
C GLY A 100 -30.64 13.09 21.42
N GLY A 101 -29.88 13.67 22.33
CA GLY A 101 -28.41 13.66 22.40
C GLY A 101 -27.75 14.66 21.46
N ASP A 102 -27.00 15.58 22.03
CA ASP A 102 -26.09 16.46 21.29
C ASP A 102 -25.30 15.70 20.26
N VAL A 103 -25.64 15.86 18.99
CA VAL A 103 -24.76 15.48 17.89
C VAL A 103 -24.19 16.78 17.35
N SER A 104 -23.22 17.32 18.04
CA SER A 104 -22.20 18.12 17.39
C SER A 104 -21.58 17.17 16.38
N TYR A 105 -21.79 17.40 15.09
CA TYR A 105 -21.08 16.63 14.07
C TYR A 105 -19.60 16.96 14.24
N ASN A 106 -18.93 16.13 15.02
CA ASN A 106 -17.49 16.11 15.08
C ASN A 106 -17.01 15.84 13.65
N THR A 107 -16.38 16.83 13.03
CA THR A 107 -15.78 16.71 11.69
C THR A 107 -14.37 16.14 11.77
N ASP A 108 -13.95 15.71 12.97
CA ASP A 108 -12.66 15.08 13.15
C ASP A 108 -12.55 13.86 12.26
N THR A 109 -11.40 13.73 11.67
CA THR A 109 -11.09 12.59 10.82
C THR A 109 -10.10 11.69 11.52
N PHE A 110 -10.33 10.37 11.43
CA PHE A 110 -9.46 9.38 12.06
C PHE A 110 -9.00 8.38 11.02
N GLU A 111 -7.71 8.13 10.96
CA GLU A 111 -7.18 7.01 10.18
C GLU A 111 -7.62 5.69 10.79
N ALA A 112 -8.07 4.78 9.94
CA ALA A 112 -8.58 3.48 10.35
C ALA A 112 -8.33 2.42 9.26
N ARG A 113 -8.51 1.16 9.63
CA ARG A 113 -8.47 0.02 8.71
C ARG A 113 -9.76 -0.79 8.76
N ILE A 114 -10.08 -1.41 7.64
CA ILE A 114 -11.13 -2.43 7.59
C ILE A 114 -10.63 -3.70 8.29
N ASN A 115 -11.37 -4.08 9.33
CA ASN A 115 -11.08 -5.23 10.19
C ASN A 115 -12.12 -6.33 9.95
N GLY A 116 -12.17 -6.86 8.73
CA GLY A 116 -13.10 -7.93 8.36
C GLY A 116 -13.01 -8.28 6.88
N VAL A 117 -13.49 -9.46 6.54
CA VAL A 117 -13.52 -9.99 5.17
C VAL A 117 -14.84 -9.60 4.50
N ASN A 118 -14.78 -9.21 3.22
CA ASN A 118 -15.97 -8.86 2.40
C ASN A 118 -16.86 -7.78 3.03
N ILE A 119 -16.27 -6.72 3.58
CA ILE A 119 -17.01 -5.71 4.31
C ILE A 119 -17.75 -4.77 3.36
N LYS A 120 -19.08 -4.73 3.53
CA LYS A 120 -19.98 -3.93 2.71
C LYS A 120 -19.89 -2.44 3.07
N VAL A 121 -19.75 -1.60 2.06
CA VAL A 121 -19.90 -0.15 2.14
C VAL A 121 -21.28 0.22 1.62
N MET A 122 -22.08 0.81 2.46
CA MET A 122 -23.47 1.15 2.19
C MET A 122 -23.64 2.64 1.84
N LYS A 123 -24.68 2.98 1.11
CA LYS A 123 -25.00 4.36 0.72
C LYS A 123 -25.45 5.22 1.91
N SER A 124 -26.01 4.62 2.94
CA SER A 124 -26.38 5.25 4.20
C SER A 124 -26.07 4.32 5.39
N ASN A 125 -26.30 4.78 6.62
CA ASN A 125 -26.08 4.03 7.87
C ASN A 125 -27.09 2.89 8.08
N SER A 126 -27.33 2.09 7.06
CA SER A 126 -28.29 0.97 7.09
C SER A 126 -27.90 -0.13 6.09
N TYR A 127 -27.96 -1.38 6.51
CA TYR A 127 -27.82 -2.52 5.59
C TYR A 127 -29.02 -2.71 4.64
N ASN A 128 -30.12 -1.96 4.85
CA ASN A 128 -31.25 -1.93 3.92
C ASN A 128 -31.03 -0.89 2.79
N SER A 129 -29.97 -0.08 2.88
CA SER A 129 -29.63 0.87 1.81
C SER A 129 -28.87 0.17 0.66
N SER A 130 -28.67 0.88 -0.45
CA SER A 130 -27.95 0.34 -1.59
C SER A 130 -26.50 0.05 -1.22
N LEU A 131 -26.00 -1.10 -1.64
CA LEU A 131 -24.58 -1.45 -1.58
C LEU A 131 -23.82 -0.57 -2.58
N ILE A 132 -22.74 0.08 -2.13
CA ILE A 132 -21.82 0.82 -3.03
C ILE A 132 -20.71 -0.12 -3.51
N THR A 133 -20.03 -0.79 -2.58
CA THR A 133 -18.91 -1.70 -2.84
C THR A 133 -18.66 -2.60 -1.64
N THR A 134 -17.69 -3.51 -1.80
CA THR A 134 -17.09 -4.25 -0.69
C THR A 134 -15.62 -3.86 -0.56
N LEU A 135 -15.10 -3.84 0.66
CA LEU A 135 -13.71 -3.55 0.95
C LEU A 135 -12.99 -4.80 1.46
N LEU A 136 -11.72 -4.89 1.06
CA LEU A 136 -10.80 -5.95 1.47
C LEU A 136 -10.37 -5.76 2.94
N PRO A 137 -10.01 -6.85 3.64
CA PRO A 137 -9.37 -6.77 4.95
C PRO A 137 -8.11 -5.89 4.88
N GLY A 138 -7.90 -5.05 5.87
CA GLY A 138 -6.76 -4.17 5.95
C GLY A 138 -6.83 -2.90 5.07
N THR A 139 -7.88 -2.71 4.27
CA THR A 139 -8.07 -1.47 3.49
C THR A 139 -8.02 -0.26 4.40
N ASN A 140 -7.13 0.69 4.12
CA ASN A 140 -7.08 1.96 4.82
C ASN A 140 -8.29 2.81 4.48
N VAL A 141 -8.90 3.39 5.49
CA VAL A 141 -10.04 4.30 5.38
C VAL A 141 -9.88 5.47 6.34
N THR A 142 -10.56 6.57 6.05
CA THR A 142 -10.66 7.70 6.99
C THR A 142 -12.08 7.73 7.55
N ILE A 143 -12.24 7.60 8.85
CA ILE A 143 -13.51 7.84 9.54
C ILE A 143 -13.77 9.34 9.53
N ILE A 144 -15.01 9.74 9.27
CA ILE A 144 -15.47 11.13 9.29
C ILE A 144 -16.51 11.26 10.40
N GLY A 145 -16.15 11.96 11.48
CA GLY A 145 -17.02 12.20 12.62
C GLY A 145 -17.24 10.99 13.52
N ASP A 146 -18.32 11.04 14.27
CA ASP A 146 -18.65 10.04 15.27
C ASP A 146 -19.45 8.86 14.70
N LYS A 147 -19.60 7.84 15.53
CA LYS A 147 -20.39 6.66 15.23
C LYS A 147 -21.90 7.00 15.22
N ILE A 148 -22.59 6.58 14.19
CA ILE A 148 -24.01 6.88 13.94
C ILE A 148 -24.83 5.61 14.10
N SER A 149 -25.91 5.66 14.86
CA SER A 149 -26.85 4.55 14.98
C SER A 149 -27.49 4.23 13.63
N GLY A 150 -27.78 2.95 13.36
CA GLY A 150 -28.34 2.58 12.08
C GLY A 150 -28.93 1.16 12.07
N SER A 151 -29.64 0.82 11.01
CA SER A 151 -30.33 -0.47 10.89
C SER A 151 -29.41 -1.60 10.42
N GLY A 152 -29.44 -2.73 11.13
CA GLY A 152 -28.70 -3.93 10.77
C GLY A 152 -27.29 -4.03 11.34
N CYS A 153 -26.81 -2.99 12.06
CA CYS A 153 -25.55 -3.02 12.80
C CYS A 153 -25.81 -2.53 14.24
N SER A 154 -25.73 -3.44 15.21
CA SER A 154 -25.99 -3.14 16.63
C SER A 154 -25.02 -2.11 17.23
N GLU A 155 -23.79 -2.06 16.69
CA GLU A 155 -22.74 -1.13 17.16
C GLU A 155 -22.76 0.23 16.44
N GLY A 156 -23.68 0.43 15.47
CA GLY A 156 -23.76 1.63 14.65
C GLY A 156 -22.77 1.60 13.49
N PHE A 157 -22.78 2.69 12.70
CA PHE A 157 -22.00 2.85 11.48
C PHE A 157 -21.00 3.99 11.62
N TYR A 158 -19.85 3.83 11.01
CA TYR A 158 -18.98 4.95 10.68
C TYR A 158 -19.23 5.42 9.25
N LYS A 159 -19.30 6.74 9.08
CA LYS A 159 -19.12 7.36 7.77
C LYS A 159 -17.64 7.33 7.45
N ILE A 160 -17.29 6.73 6.32
CA ILE A 160 -15.88 6.58 5.92
C ILE A 160 -15.63 7.22 4.57
N LYS A 161 -14.40 7.72 4.41
CA LYS A 161 -13.80 8.05 3.13
C LYS A 161 -12.84 6.91 2.76
N TYR A 162 -12.97 6.40 1.55
CA TYR A 162 -12.14 5.32 1.02
C TYR A 162 -11.87 5.60 -0.46
N ASN A 163 -10.88 4.95 -1.06
CA ASN A 163 -10.44 5.27 -2.42
C ASN A 163 -10.49 6.80 -2.63
N LYS A 164 -9.68 7.42 -3.28
CA LYS A 164 -9.57 8.86 -3.53
C LYS A 164 -10.53 9.81 -2.73
N ASN A 165 -11.85 9.79 -3.00
CA ASN A 165 -12.84 10.65 -2.35
C ASN A 165 -14.21 9.97 -2.20
N SER A 166 -14.29 8.66 -2.38
CA SER A 166 -15.53 7.93 -2.23
C SER A 166 -15.98 7.93 -0.78
N ILE A 167 -17.25 8.19 -0.54
CA ILE A 167 -17.85 8.23 0.79
C ILE A 167 -18.92 7.15 0.88
N GLY A 168 -18.98 6.48 2.02
CA GLY A 168 -20.01 5.50 2.33
C GLY A 168 -20.06 5.18 3.82
N TYR A 169 -20.86 4.22 4.20
CA TYR A 169 -21.08 3.83 5.58
C TYR A 169 -20.72 2.37 5.79
N VAL A 170 -19.95 2.12 6.84
CA VAL A 170 -19.54 0.76 7.25
C VAL A 170 -19.92 0.53 8.70
N CYS A 171 -20.40 -0.66 9.00
CA CYS A 171 -20.69 -1.05 10.39
C CYS A 171 -19.42 -0.96 11.24
N SER A 172 -19.49 -0.24 12.36
CA SER A 172 -18.32 0.16 13.16
C SER A 172 -17.49 -1.02 13.68
N LYS A 173 -18.11 -2.16 13.94
CA LYS A 173 -17.42 -3.40 14.37
C LYS A 173 -16.38 -3.92 13.36
N PHE A 174 -16.42 -3.43 12.11
CA PHE A 174 -15.49 -3.80 11.06
C PHE A 174 -14.49 -2.70 10.73
N VAL A 175 -14.40 -1.65 11.56
CA VAL A 175 -13.48 -0.54 11.37
C VAL A 175 -12.66 -0.37 12.63
N LEU A 176 -11.35 -0.51 12.51
CA LEU A 176 -10.41 -0.36 13.63
C LEU A 176 -9.60 0.92 13.43
N LYS A 177 -9.69 1.85 14.39
CA LYS A 177 -8.91 3.10 14.36
C LYS A 177 -7.42 2.80 14.49
N LYS A 178 -6.56 3.53 13.80
CA LYS A 178 -5.10 3.36 13.87
C LYS A 178 -4.58 3.52 15.31
N SER A 179 -5.15 4.46 16.07
CA SER A 179 -4.84 4.65 17.48
C SER A 179 -5.21 3.47 18.38
N GLU A 180 -6.11 2.61 17.92
CA GLU A 180 -6.52 1.40 18.64
C GLU A 180 -5.67 0.18 18.26
N MET A 181 -4.82 0.30 17.24
CA MET A 181 -3.99 -0.80 16.71
C MET A 181 -2.60 -0.87 17.33
N VAL A 182 -2.15 0.19 17.97
CA VAL A 182 -0.78 0.31 18.50
C VAL A 182 -0.78 0.72 19.96
N ASP A 183 0.24 0.27 20.69
CA ASP A 183 0.50 0.69 22.07
C ASP A 183 2.03 0.75 22.30
N THR A 184 2.45 1.44 23.36
CA THR A 184 3.85 1.59 23.76
C THR A 184 3.97 1.26 25.25
N ASP A 185 4.30 0.01 25.56
CA ASP A 185 4.77 -0.42 26.88
C ASP A 185 6.29 -0.60 26.79
N VAL A 186 7.04 0.18 27.58
CA VAL A 186 8.51 0.25 27.44
C VAL A 186 9.18 -1.07 27.77
N GLU A 187 8.69 -1.80 28.77
CA GLU A 187 9.27 -3.08 29.19
C GLU A 187 9.00 -4.17 28.16
N TYR A 188 7.75 -4.29 27.74
CA TYR A 188 7.37 -5.28 26.74
C TYR A 188 7.93 -4.97 25.35
N THR A 189 8.03 -3.70 24.97
CA THR A 189 8.72 -3.24 23.76
C THR A 189 10.16 -3.69 23.73
N LYS A 190 10.89 -3.53 24.86
CA LYS A 190 12.26 -3.99 24.99
C LYS A 190 12.35 -5.52 24.85
N TYR A 191 11.46 -6.26 25.50
CA TYR A 191 11.39 -7.71 25.40
C TYR A 191 11.20 -8.18 23.95
N LEU A 192 10.27 -7.58 23.19
CA LEU A 192 10.04 -7.93 21.78
C LEU A 192 11.26 -7.61 20.90
N SER A 193 11.95 -6.49 21.17
CA SER A 193 13.19 -6.13 20.46
C SER A 193 14.31 -7.14 20.73
N GLU A 194 14.47 -7.58 21.97
CA GLU A 194 15.45 -8.60 22.37
C GLU A 194 15.15 -9.97 21.75
N LEU A 195 13.89 -10.28 21.48
CA LEU A 195 13.48 -11.46 20.71
C LEU A 195 13.84 -11.36 19.21
N GLY A 196 14.10 -10.16 18.68
CA GLY A 196 14.46 -9.92 17.27
C GLY A 196 13.33 -9.39 16.40
N PHE A 197 12.23 -8.90 16.99
CA PHE A 197 11.22 -8.20 16.21
C PHE A 197 11.72 -6.82 15.77
N PRO A 198 11.55 -6.43 14.47
CA PRO A 198 11.82 -5.08 14.01
C PRO A 198 10.89 -4.04 14.66
N GLU A 199 11.37 -2.80 14.83
CA GLU A 199 10.60 -1.70 15.42
C GLU A 199 9.21 -1.51 14.80
N SER A 200 9.07 -1.77 13.51
CA SER A 200 7.79 -1.63 12.78
C SER A 200 6.72 -2.68 13.16
N TYR A 201 7.08 -3.77 13.86
CA TYR A 201 6.14 -4.78 14.37
C TYR A 201 5.71 -4.50 15.83
N ILE A 202 6.63 -3.95 16.60
CA ILE A 202 6.55 -3.88 18.07
C ILE A 202 5.28 -3.19 18.58
N PRO A 203 4.86 -2.01 18.08
CA PRO A 203 3.69 -1.34 18.61
C PRO A 203 2.39 -2.13 18.50
N TYR A 204 2.26 -2.92 17.43
CA TYR A 204 1.10 -3.80 17.21
C TYR A 204 1.09 -4.99 18.17
N LEU A 205 2.25 -5.64 18.34
CA LEU A 205 2.41 -6.77 19.24
C LEU A 205 2.26 -6.37 20.70
N THR A 206 2.78 -5.21 21.08
CA THR A 206 2.58 -4.62 22.42
C THR A 206 1.10 -4.39 22.69
N LYS A 207 0.35 -3.88 21.72
CA LYS A 207 -1.09 -3.72 21.84
C LYS A 207 -1.82 -5.04 22.04
N LEU A 208 -1.46 -6.05 21.25
CA LEU A 208 -2.07 -7.38 21.35
C LEU A 208 -1.78 -8.02 22.72
N HIS A 209 -0.55 -7.93 23.22
CA HIS A 209 -0.20 -8.44 24.55
C HIS A 209 -0.96 -7.73 25.68
N LYS A 210 -1.16 -6.43 25.55
CA LYS A 210 -1.95 -5.66 26.54
C LYS A 210 -3.41 -6.09 26.57
N LEU A 211 -3.97 -6.46 25.42
CA LEU A 211 -5.34 -7.00 25.33
C LEU A 211 -5.42 -8.43 25.85
N HIS A 212 -4.41 -9.23 25.55
CA HIS A 212 -4.33 -10.66 25.87
C HIS A 212 -2.95 -10.99 26.45
N PRO A 213 -2.73 -10.81 27.77
CA PRO A 213 -1.43 -11.04 28.40
C PRO A 213 -0.95 -12.51 28.33
N THR A 214 -1.82 -13.44 28.03
CA THR A 214 -1.51 -14.87 27.86
C THR A 214 -0.94 -15.21 26.49
N TRP A 215 -1.06 -14.29 25.51
CA TRP A 215 -0.59 -14.51 24.16
C TRP A 215 0.92 -14.28 24.06
N THR A 216 1.60 -15.19 23.38
CA THR A 216 3.05 -15.16 23.18
C THR A 216 3.38 -15.00 21.71
N PHE A 217 4.28 -14.08 21.38
CA PHE A 217 4.74 -13.82 20.02
C PHE A 217 6.20 -14.23 19.87
N LYS A 218 6.51 -14.96 18.80
CA LYS A 218 7.87 -15.36 18.43
C LYS A 218 8.18 -14.94 17.00
N PRO A 219 9.32 -14.29 16.73
CA PRO A 219 9.73 -14.00 15.36
C PRO A 219 10.28 -15.26 14.69
N ILE A 220 9.90 -15.51 13.46
CA ILE A 220 10.62 -16.38 12.53
C ILE A 220 11.63 -15.50 11.81
N ILE A 221 12.91 -15.60 12.19
CA ILE A 221 13.98 -14.81 11.59
C ILE A 221 14.34 -15.44 10.24
N THR A 222 13.73 -14.93 9.18
CA THR A 222 13.91 -15.52 7.84
C THR A 222 15.24 -15.15 7.20
N ASN A 223 15.83 -14.02 7.56
CA ASN A 223 17.01 -13.44 6.89
C ASN A 223 16.82 -13.22 5.36
N LEU A 224 15.60 -13.29 4.87
CA LEU A 224 15.27 -13.04 3.47
C LEU A 224 15.03 -11.54 3.24
N HIS A 225 15.54 -11.01 2.14
CA HIS A 225 15.24 -9.64 1.73
C HIS A 225 13.81 -9.53 1.23
N TRP A 226 13.11 -8.48 1.65
CA TRP A 226 11.70 -8.25 1.26
C TRP A 226 11.46 -8.32 -0.24
N SER A 227 12.35 -7.71 -1.04
CA SER A 227 12.24 -7.73 -2.50
C SER A 227 12.33 -9.15 -3.09
N GLU A 228 13.17 -10.01 -2.54
CA GLU A 228 13.30 -11.41 -2.95
C GLU A 228 12.05 -12.20 -2.61
N VAL A 229 11.52 -12.00 -1.39
CA VAL A 229 10.29 -12.66 -0.94
C VAL A 229 9.10 -12.27 -1.80
N VAL A 230 8.93 -10.96 -2.07
CA VAL A 230 7.85 -10.46 -2.94
C VAL A 230 7.98 -11.05 -4.35
N ASN A 231 9.18 -11.06 -4.92
CA ASN A 231 9.42 -11.64 -6.25
C ASN A 231 9.15 -13.15 -6.27
N GLY A 232 9.60 -13.88 -5.25
CA GLY A 232 9.37 -15.32 -5.14
C GLY A 232 7.88 -15.66 -5.03
N VAL A 233 7.17 -14.97 -4.14
CA VAL A 233 5.73 -15.18 -3.94
C VAL A 233 4.90 -14.72 -5.14
N THR A 234 5.25 -13.60 -5.79
CA THR A 234 4.53 -13.15 -7.00
C THR A 234 4.76 -14.07 -8.20
N GLY A 235 5.85 -14.84 -8.20
CA GLY A 235 6.08 -15.93 -9.18
C GLY A 235 5.14 -17.13 -9.03
N MET A 236 4.47 -17.28 -7.87
CA MET A 236 3.46 -18.30 -7.63
C MET A 236 2.13 -17.91 -8.29
N THR A 237 1.19 -18.87 -8.34
CA THR A 237 -0.21 -18.55 -8.67
C THR A 237 -0.87 -17.86 -7.50
N ASN A 238 -1.19 -16.58 -7.65
CA ASN A 238 -1.87 -15.75 -6.67
C ASN A 238 -3.20 -15.28 -7.23
N LEU A 239 -4.29 -15.76 -6.67
CA LEU A 239 -5.63 -15.43 -7.10
C LEU A 239 -6.38 -14.60 -6.06
N ILE A 240 -7.32 -13.80 -6.55
CA ILE A 240 -8.21 -12.98 -5.72
C ILE A 240 -9.63 -13.04 -6.29
N ASN A 241 -10.61 -13.22 -5.42
CA ASN A 241 -12.02 -13.20 -5.80
C ASN A 241 -12.61 -11.78 -5.67
N TYR A 242 -12.05 -10.85 -6.44
CA TYR A 242 -12.49 -9.47 -6.48
C TYR A 242 -12.37 -8.95 -7.92
N ALA A 243 -13.49 -8.60 -8.51
CA ALA A 243 -13.59 -8.09 -9.88
C ALA A 243 -13.18 -6.60 -10.01
N ASN A 244 -12.42 -6.04 -9.06
CA ASN A 244 -11.97 -4.66 -9.09
C ASN A 244 -10.62 -4.56 -9.79
N ASP A 245 -10.52 -3.76 -10.83
CA ASP A 245 -9.31 -3.55 -11.65
C ASP A 245 -8.11 -2.98 -10.87
N LEU A 246 -8.35 -2.43 -9.68
CA LEU A 246 -7.28 -2.05 -8.75
C LEU A 246 -6.48 -3.24 -8.26
N TYR A 247 -7.10 -4.40 -8.12
CA TYR A 247 -6.53 -5.55 -7.43
C TYR A 247 -6.17 -6.71 -8.35
N ARG A 248 -6.71 -6.76 -9.56
CA ARG A 248 -6.49 -7.82 -10.55
C ARG A 248 -5.61 -7.37 -11.72
N VAL A 249 -4.84 -8.31 -12.27
CA VAL A 249 -3.96 -8.04 -13.43
C VAL A 249 -4.77 -7.98 -14.72
N ASP A 250 -5.64 -8.98 -14.92
CA ASP A 250 -6.39 -9.17 -16.17
C ASP A 250 -7.82 -8.65 -16.02
N GLN A 251 -8.30 -7.89 -17.00
CA GLN A 251 -9.60 -7.26 -16.91
C GLN A 251 -10.76 -8.20 -17.22
N ASP A 252 -10.55 -9.24 -18.05
CA ASP A 252 -11.65 -9.92 -18.72
C ASP A 252 -11.82 -11.42 -18.41
N ASP A 253 -10.80 -12.14 -17.92
CA ASP A 253 -10.89 -13.59 -17.74
C ASP A 253 -10.62 -14.06 -16.32
N SER A 254 -11.57 -14.80 -15.73
CA SER A 254 -11.30 -15.57 -14.53
C SER A 254 -10.39 -16.78 -14.88
N VAL A 255 -9.34 -16.94 -14.08
CA VAL A 255 -8.29 -17.95 -14.33
C VAL A 255 -8.65 -19.33 -13.80
N ASP A 256 -9.50 -19.37 -12.74
CA ASP A 256 -9.91 -20.60 -12.09
C ASP A 256 -11.40 -20.53 -11.71
N GLY A 257 -12.25 -20.97 -12.61
CA GLY A 257 -13.68 -20.85 -12.47
C GLY A 257 -14.20 -19.42 -12.43
N SER A 258 -15.47 -19.23 -12.15
CA SER A 258 -16.10 -17.91 -12.15
C SER A 258 -15.66 -17.05 -10.95
N GLY A 259 -15.11 -15.87 -11.23
CA GLY A 259 -14.82 -14.84 -10.24
C GLY A 259 -13.42 -14.89 -9.60
N TRP A 260 -12.51 -15.75 -10.06
CA TRP A 260 -11.13 -15.81 -9.60
C TRP A 260 -10.17 -15.19 -10.61
N TYR A 261 -9.48 -14.14 -10.22
CA TYR A 261 -8.56 -13.35 -11.07
C TYR A 261 -7.15 -13.38 -10.51
N ARG A 262 -6.15 -13.16 -11.35
CA ARG A 262 -4.77 -12.98 -10.87
C ARG A 262 -4.67 -11.69 -10.06
N ALA A 263 -4.14 -11.81 -8.85
CA ALA A 263 -3.85 -10.66 -8.01
C ALA A 263 -2.68 -9.85 -8.56
N LYS A 264 -2.75 -8.52 -8.48
CA LYS A 264 -1.58 -7.66 -8.76
C LYS A 264 -0.45 -7.94 -7.78
N PRO A 265 0.83 -7.74 -8.18
CA PRO A 265 1.97 -7.90 -7.28
C PRO A 265 1.85 -7.09 -6.00
N GLU A 266 1.32 -5.87 -6.06
CA GLU A 266 1.13 -5.01 -4.89
C GLU A 266 0.07 -5.57 -3.92
N VAL A 267 -0.96 -6.23 -4.43
CA VAL A 267 -1.96 -6.92 -3.60
C VAL A 267 -1.34 -8.13 -2.92
N THR A 268 -0.54 -8.90 -3.66
CA THR A 268 0.20 -10.03 -3.11
C THR A 268 1.17 -9.57 -2.03
N ALA A 269 1.95 -8.51 -2.27
CA ALA A 269 2.87 -7.92 -1.29
C ALA A 269 2.12 -7.43 -0.02
N PHE A 270 0.93 -6.85 -0.17
CA PHE A 270 0.12 -6.42 0.95
C PHE A 270 -0.27 -7.59 1.87
N TYR A 271 -0.75 -8.71 1.30
CA TYR A 271 -1.13 -9.90 2.08
C TYR A 271 0.06 -10.71 2.60
N LEU A 272 1.22 -10.51 2.00
CA LEU A 272 2.49 -11.07 2.44
C LEU A 272 3.08 -10.29 3.64
N ASP A 273 2.80 -9.00 3.81
CA ASP A 273 3.32 -8.20 4.93
C ASP A 273 2.60 -8.54 6.25
N PRO A 274 3.27 -9.21 7.20
CA PRO A 274 2.64 -9.59 8.47
C PRO A 274 2.08 -8.40 9.26
N ARG A 275 2.71 -7.22 9.18
CA ARG A 275 2.30 -6.02 9.92
C ARG A 275 0.90 -5.54 9.58
N ASN A 276 0.40 -5.87 8.40
CA ASN A 276 -0.95 -5.54 7.98
C ASN A 276 -2.03 -6.36 8.73
N PHE A 277 -1.63 -7.45 9.40
CA PHE A 277 -2.52 -8.43 10.03
C PHE A 277 -2.26 -8.63 11.52
N LEU A 278 -1.39 -7.82 12.14
CA LEU A 278 -1.14 -7.83 13.58
C LEU A 278 -2.27 -7.10 14.33
N SER A 279 -3.48 -7.64 14.24
CA SER A 279 -4.66 -7.22 14.97
C SER A 279 -5.31 -8.43 15.63
N GLU A 280 -6.10 -8.22 16.68
CA GLU A 280 -6.77 -9.28 17.43
C GLU A 280 -7.48 -10.30 16.53
N LYS A 281 -8.10 -9.82 15.46
CA LYS A 281 -8.87 -10.65 14.54
C LYS A 281 -8.05 -11.46 13.56
N PHE A 282 -6.94 -10.90 13.06
CA PHE A 282 -6.17 -11.53 11.98
C PHE A 282 -4.93 -12.25 12.46
N VAL A 283 -4.44 -11.97 13.68
CA VAL A 283 -3.20 -12.56 14.19
C VAL A 283 -3.20 -14.09 14.21
N PHE A 284 -4.38 -14.70 14.27
CA PHE A 284 -4.52 -16.17 14.26
C PHE A 284 -4.02 -16.83 12.96
N MET A 285 -3.82 -16.08 11.87
CA MET A 285 -3.11 -16.62 10.71
C MET A 285 -1.66 -17.01 11.01
N PHE A 286 -1.10 -16.53 12.11
CA PHE A 286 0.24 -16.83 12.62
C PHE A 286 0.22 -17.79 13.81
N GLU A 287 -0.95 -18.31 14.21
CA GLU A 287 -1.04 -19.28 15.30
C GLU A 287 -0.16 -20.49 14.99
N SER A 288 0.69 -20.87 15.96
CA SER A 288 1.54 -22.05 15.85
C SER A 288 0.71 -23.32 15.96
N LEU A 289 0.63 -24.06 14.88
CA LEU A 289 -0.08 -25.34 14.80
C LEU A 289 0.75 -26.50 15.34
N LYS A 290 1.98 -26.25 15.83
CA LYS A 290 2.83 -27.24 16.49
C LYS A 290 2.38 -27.48 17.94
N TYR A 291 2.73 -28.66 18.45
CA TYR A 291 2.61 -28.92 19.88
C TYR A 291 3.57 -27.98 20.65
N ASN A 292 3.05 -27.23 21.59
CA ASN A 292 3.87 -26.42 22.49
C ASN A 292 4.28 -27.28 23.71
N TYR A 293 5.52 -27.68 23.77
CA TYR A 293 6.03 -28.49 24.89
C TYR A 293 6.32 -27.64 26.13
N GLY A 294 6.41 -26.32 25.99
CA GLY A 294 6.87 -25.46 27.10
C GLY A 294 8.25 -25.91 27.59
N SER A 295 8.33 -26.23 28.86
CA SER A 295 9.54 -26.84 29.51
C SER A 295 9.44 -28.36 29.64
N ASP A 296 8.37 -28.99 29.09
CA ASP A 296 8.17 -30.43 29.22
C ASP A 296 9.14 -31.24 28.35
N ASN A 297 9.39 -32.48 28.76
CA ASN A 297 10.13 -33.44 27.96
C ASN A 297 9.36 -33.77 26.69
N LYS A 298 10.05 -33.74 25.55
CA LYS A 298 9.47 -34.04 24.22
C LYS A 298 9.27 -35.54 23.96
N ASP A 299 9.86 -36.41 24.81
CA ASP A 299 9.84 -37.85 24.61
C ASP A 299 8.70 -38.53 25.40
N THR A 300 8.14 -37.85 26.42
CA THR A 300 7.14 -38.44 27.30
C THR A 300 6.07 -37.44 27.70
N LEU A 301 4.84 -37.74 27.36
CA LEU A 301 3.68 -36.93 27.73
C LEU A 301 3.50 -36.95 29.26
N ASN A 302 3.63 -35.79 29.88
CA ASN A 302 3.35 -35.60 31.30
C ASN A 302 1.96 -35.03 31.51
N LYS A 303 1.00 -35.86 31.98
CA LYS A 303 -0.38 -35.45 32.20
C LYS A 303 -0.53 -34.41 33.33
N ASP A 304 0.44 -34.34 34.24
CA ASP A 304 0.42 -33.41 35.37
C ASP A 304 1.13 -32.08 35.09
N SER A 305 1.71 -31.93 33.93
CA SER A 305 2.35 -30.68 33.55
C SER A 305 1.35 -29.55 33.33
N GLU A 306 1.80 -28.31 33.57
CA GLU A 306 0.98 -27.12 33.39
C GLU A 306 0.51 -26.96 31.91
N ILE A 307 1.36 -27.33 30.95
CA ILE A 307 1.02 -27.24 29.52
C ILE A 307 -0.05 -28.26 29.14
N THR A 308 0.05 -29.51 29.65
CA THR A 308 -0.97 -30.54 29.39
C THR A 308 -2.29 -30.18 30.06
N LYS A 309 -2.27 -29.63 31.28
CA LYS A 309 -3.49 -29.14 31.96
C LYS A 309 -4.15 -27.99 31.17
N LYS A 310 -3.35 -27.07 30.61
CA LYS A 310 -3.88 -26.02 29.73
C LYS A 310 -4.56 -26.61 28.51
N TYR A 311 -3.91 -27.51 27.79
CA TYR A 311 -4.56 -28.21 26.66
C TYR A 311 -5.85 -28.92 27.07
N TYR A 312 -5.84 -29.61 28.17
CA TYR A 312 -7.01 -30.30 28.68
C TYR A 312 -8.17 -29.34 28.94
N ASN A 313 -7.94 -28.21 29.58
CA ASN A 313 -8.96 -27.21 29.88
C ASN A 313 -9.49 -26.55 28.61
N THR A 314 -8.60 -26.15 27.68
CA THR A 314 -8.99 -25.55 26.40
C THR A 314 -9.83 -26.53 25.56
N ILE A 315 -9.42 -27.80 25.47
CA ILE A 315 -10.17 -28.85 24.76
C ILE A 315 -11.51 -29.11 25.43
N SER A 316 -11.59 -29.04 26.77
CA SER A 316 -12.86 -29.14 27.48
C SER A 316 -13.86 -28.05 27.07
N SER A 317 -13.35 -26.84 26.82
CA SER A 317 -14.16 -25.72 26.32
C SER A 317 -14.61 -25.96 24.87
N VAL A 318 -13.69 -26.42 24.01
CA VAL A 318 -13.99 -26.76 22.60
C VAL A 318 -15.08 -27.84 22.51
N PHE A 319 -15.02 -28.85 23.36
CA PHE A 319 -15.96 -30.00 23.36
C PHE A 319 -17.14 -29.82 24.29
N SER A 320 -17.35 -28.62 24.84
CA SER A 320 -18.45 -28.35 25.76
C SER A 320 -19.80 -28.79 25.20
N GLY A 321 -20.52 -29.58 25.95
CA GLY A 321 -21.85 -30.09 25.54
C GLY A 321 -21.81 -31.24 24.53
N SER A 322 -20.65 -31.77 24.15
CA SER A 322 -20.51 -32.87 23.21
C SER A 322 -20.10 -34.18 23.90
N PHE A 323 -20.30 -35.31 23.23
CA PHE A 323 -19.84 -36.63 23.71
C PHE A 323 -18.31 -36.74 23.82
N LEU A 324 -17.57 -35.86 23.13
CA LEU A 324 -16.11 -35.78 23.18
C LEU A 324 -15.58 -35.13 24.46
N ASN A 325 -16.44 -34.50 25.27
CA ASN A 325 -16.03 -33.88 26.53
C ASN A 325 -15.85 -34.89 27.69
N THR A 326 -15.08 -35.92 27.45
CA THR A 326 -14.66 -36.90 28.45
C THR A 326 -13.15 -36.93 28.57
N ASP A 327 -12.64 -37.43 29.70
CA ASP A 327 -11.17 -37.52 29.90
C ASP A 327 -10.51 -38.36 28.83
N GLU A 328 -11.16 -39.46 28.42
CA GLU A 328 -10.69 -40.38 27.39
C GLU A 328 -10.39 -39.62 26.08
N TYR A 329 -11.38 -38.92 25.54
CA TYR A 329 -11.19 -38.20 24.28
C TYR A 329 -10.23 -37.02 24.41
N LYS A 330 -10.32 -36.24 25.47
CA LYS A 330 -9.41 -35.10 25.67
C LYS A 330 -7.96 -35.59 25.66
N TYR A 331 -7.64 -36.66 26.38
CA TYR A 331 -6.29 -37.24 26.38
C TYR A 331 -5.92 -37.94 25.04
N MET A 332 -6.88 -38.46 24.27
CA MET A 332 -6.63 -38.93 22.91
C MET A 332 -6.15 -37.78 21.99
N PHE A 333 -6.84 -36.64 22.04
CA PHE A 333 -6.44 -35.47 21.23
C PHE A 333 -5.07 -34.89 21.68
N ILE A 334 -4.84 -34.83 23.00
CA ILE A 334 -3.54 -34.38 23.55
C ILE A 334 -2.44 -35.35 23.15
N GLY A 335 -2.67 -36.68 23.31
CA GLY A 335 -1.71 -37.72 22.94
C GLY A 335 -1.38 -37.73 21.44
N ALA A 336 -2.40 -37.60 20.59
CA ALA A 336 -2.24 -37.52 19.15
C ALA A 336 -1.42 -36.27 18.76
N GLY A 337 -1.73 -35.13 19.36
CA GLY A 337 -0.98 -33.90 19.15
C GLY A 337 0.47 -34.02 19.61
N PHE A 338 0.72 -34.57 20.79
CA PHE A 338 2.06 -34.84 21.32
C PHE A 338 2.86 -35.76 20.40
N THR A 339 2.26 -36.88 19.98
CA THR A 339 2.93 -37.91 19.14
C THR A 339 3.31 -37.38 17.78
N HIS A 340 2.50 -36.53 17.19
CA HIS A 340 2.69 -36.04 15.81
C HIS A 340 3.11 -34.57 15.75
N ASN A 341 3.47 -33.97 16.89
CA ASN A 341 3.89 -32.57 16.98
C ASN A 341 2.89 -31.58 16.38
N VAL A 342 1.58 -31.79 16.69
CA VAL A 342 0.49 -30.90 16.27
C VAL A 342 -0.20 -30.32 17.49
N SER A 343 -0.61 -29.05 17.45
CA SER A 343 -1.40 -28.43 18.53
C SER A 343 -2.66 -29.25 18.83
N PRO A 344 -2.84 -29.75 20.04
CA PRO A 344 -4.06 -30.48 20.42
C PRO A 344 -5.32 -29.63 20.31
N VAL A 345 -5.19 -28.31 20.51
CA VAL A 345 -6.30 -27.35 20.33
C VAL A 345 -6.68 -27.26 18.85
N HIS A 346 -5.70 -27.17 17.95
CA HIS A 346 -5.93 -27.20 16.51
C HIS A 346 -6.65 -28.49 16.07
N LEU A 347 -6.21 -29.65 16.57
CA LEU A 347 -6.89 -30.92 16.29
C LEU A 347 -8.32 -30.93 16.79
N ALA A 348 -8.57 -30.46 18.01
CA ALA A 348 -9.91 -30.42 18.61
C ALA A 348 -10.83 -29.45 17.88
N THR A 349 -10.36 -28.22 17.58
CA THR A 349 -11.17 -27.22 16.87
C THR A 349 -11.46 -27.64 15.43
N ARG A 350 -10.51 -28.30 14.77
CA ARG A 350 -10.72 -28.87 13.44
C ARG A 350 -11.78 -29.96 13.47
N ALA A 351 -11.71 -30.93 14.42
CA ALA A 351 -12.69 -31.96 14.57
C ALA A 351 -14.09 -31.36 14.88
N HIS A 352 -14.16 -30.33 15.71
CA HIS A 352 -15.38 -29.58 15.99
C HIS A 352 -15.96 -28.95 14.71
N GLY A 353 -15.15 -28.22 13.95
CA GLY A 353 -15.55 -27.56 12.69
C GLY A 353 -16.04 -28.55 11.62
N GLU A 354 -15.45 -29.75 11.60
CA GLU A 354 -15.86 -30.85 10.71
C GLU A 354 -17.10 -31.61 11.19
N GLY A 355 -17.74 -31.17 12.28
CA GLY A 355 -18.98 -31.77 12.82
C GLY A 355 -18.79 -33.02 13.69
N ALA A 356 -17.54 -33.36 14.05
CA ALA A 356 -17.25 -34.56 14.83
C ALA A 356 -17.76 -34.51 16.30
N THR A 357 -18.24 -33.36 16.77
CA THR A 357 -18.88 -33.22 18.11
C THR A 357 -20.29 -33.75 18.17
N ASN A 358 -20.94 -34.01 17.04
CA ASN A 358 -22.24 -34.68 16.97
C ASN A 358 -22.03 -36.20 16.86
N GLU A 359 -22.43 -36.94 17.90
CA GLU A 359 -22.28 -38.40 17.97
C GLU A 359 -23.03 -39.16 16.87
N GLU A 360 -24.12 -38.59 16.35
CA GLU A 360 -24.91 -39.17 15.26
C GLU A 360 -24.30 -38.91 13.88
N TYR A 361 -23.29 -38.06 13.80
CA TYR A 361 -22.64 -37.75 12.52
C TYR A 361 -21.99 -39.02 11.93
N VAL A 362 -22.35 -39.33 10.68
CA VAL A 362 -21.98 -40.60 10.01
C VAL A 362 -20.48 -40.85 10.04
N ALA A 363 -19.64 -39.77 9.92
CA ALA A 363 -18.19 -39.91 9.92
C ALA A 363 -17.60 -40.37 11.25
N VAL A 364 -18.33 -40.20 12.40
CA VAL A 364 -17.80 -40.51 13.74
C VAL A 364 -18.70 -41.50 14.53
N SER A 365 -19.91 -41.79 14.03
CA SER A 365 -20.85 -42.69 14.69
C SER A 365 -20.46 -44.16 14.60
N GLY A 366 -19.79 -44.56 13.48
CA GLY A 366 -19.52 -45.97 13.18
C GLY A 366 -20.75 -46.80 12.86
N THR A 367 -21.93 -46.18 12.70
CA THR A 367 -23.23 -46.88 12.58
C THR A 367 -23.67 -47.09 11.12
N TYR A 368 -22.98 -46.55 10.14
CA TYR A 368 -23.34 -46.70 8.74
C TYR A 368 -23.37 -48.17 8.32
N SER A 369 -24.55 -48.70 8.06
CA SER A 369 -24.80 -50.15 7.90
C SER A 369 -25.10 -50.57 6.45
N GLU A 370 -25.33 -49.63 5.55
CA GLU A 370 -25.61 -49.93 4.15
C GLU A 370 -24.30 -50.18 3.37
N LEU A 371 -24.43 -50.93 2.26
CA LEU A 371 -23.29 -51.03 1.34
C LEU A 371 -23.19 -49.79 0.49
N TYR A 372 -22.00 -49.16 0.48
CA TYR A 372 -21.69 -48.04 -0.39
C TYR A 372 -20.74 -48.51 -1.52
N ASN A 373 -21.24 -48.56 -2.74
CA ASN A 373 -20.51 -49.12 -3.89
C ASN A 373 -19.94 -50.55 -3.60
N GLY A 374 -20.71 -51.38 -2.92
CA GLY A 374 -20.33 -52.76 -2.58
C GLY A 374 -19.41 -52.87 -1.34
N LEU A 375 -19.05 -51.79 -0.69
CA LEU A 375 -18.17 -51.76 0.49
C LEU A 375 -18.98 -51.62 1.75
N ASN A 376 -18.63 -52.39 2.78
CA ASN A 376 -19.17 -52.22 4.14
C ASN A 376 -18.33 -51.19 4.90
N LEU A 377 -18.93 -50.06 5.23
CA LEU A 377 -18.25 -48.94 5.91
C LEU A 377 -18.64 -48.85 7.42
N LYS A 378 -19.37 -49.84 7.97
CA LYS A 378 -19.73 -49.90 9.38
C LYS A 378 -18.49 -50.06 10.26
N GLY A 379 -18.43 -49.30 11.35
CA GLY A 379 -17.35 -49.40 12.33
C GLY A 379 -16.09 -48.66 11.93
N TYR A 380 -16.11 -47.82 10.90
CA TYR A 380 -15.01 -46.94 10.57
C TYR A 380 -15.33 -45.50 10.95
N TYR A 381 -14.29 -44.72 11.27
CA TYR A 381 -14.39 -43.38 11.82
C TYR A 381 -13.47 -42.40 11.06
N ASN A 382 -13.87 -41.12 10.97
CA ASN A 382 -13.04 -40.05 10.34
C ASN A 382 -13.36 -38.69 10.99
N PHE A 383 -12.65 -38.32 12.03
CA PHE A 383 -12.90 -37.13 12.82
C PHE A 383 -12.59 -35.82 12.13
N TYR A 384 -11.80 -35.85 11.06
CA TYR A 384 -11.34 -34.65 10.37
C TYR A 384 -11.80 -34.58 8.90
N ASN A 385 -12.77 -35.38 8.52
CA ASN A 385 -13.26 -35.49 7.13
C ASN A 385 -12.15 -35.64 6.07
N ILE A 386 -11.05 -36.32 6.42
CA ILE A 386 -9.92 -36.53 5.50
C ILE A 386 -10.38 -37.31 4.28
N LYS A 387 -10.02 -36.81 3.06
CA LYS A 387 -10.46 -37.36 1.78
C LYS A 387 -11.98 -37.39 1.57
N ALA A 388 -12.73 -36.60 2.33
CA ALA A 388 -14.17 -36.45 2.19
C ALA A 388 -14.52 -35.44 1.08
N PHE A 389 -14.38 -35.81 -0.17
CA PHE A 389 -14.73 -34.99 -1.33
C PHE A 389 -15.47 -35.80 -2.40
N LYS A 390 -16.22 -35.12 -3.25
CA LYS A 390 -16.94 -35.76 -4.36
C LYS A 390 -15.98 -36.17 -5.46
N THR A 391 -16.16 -37.39 -6.01
CA THR A 391 -15.47 -37.84 -7.23
C THR A 391 -16.46 -38.50 -8.18
N ALA A 392 -16.05 -38.70 -9.43
CA ALA A 392 -16.84 -39.44 -10.42
C ALA A 392 -17.09 -40.88 -9.88
N GLY A 393 -18.34 -41.32 -9.79
CA GLY A 393 -18.75 -42.61 -9.21
C GLY A 393 -18.80 -42.62 -7.67
N TRP A 394 -18.39 -41.55 -6.96
CA TRP A 394 -18.41 -41.43 -5.50
C TRP A 394 -18.98 -40.07 -5.09
N PRO A 395 -20.33 -39.88 -5.22
CA PRO A 395 -20.95 -38.55 -5.03
C PRO A 395 -21.10 -38.12 -3.56
N ASN A 396 -20.99 -39.04 -2.61
CA ASN A 396 -21.09 -38.71 -1.20
C ASN A 396 -19.72 -38.47 -0.56
N PRO A 397 -19.38 -37.23 -0.18
CA PRO A 397 -18.07 -36.89 0.38
C PRO A 397 -17.74 -37.65 1.66
N VAL A 398 -18.72 -37.74 2.59
CA VAL A 398 -18.53 -38.37 3.91
C VAL A 398 -18.23 -39.86 3.77
N LEU A 399 -18.97 -40.56 2.91
CA LEU A 399 -18.73 -41.96 2.65
C LEU A 399 -17.41 -42.24 1.92
N ASN A 400 -16.94 -41.32 1.08
CA ASN A 400 -15.59 -41.36 0.51
C ASN A 400 -14.51 -41.22 1.60
N GLY A 401 -14.74 -40.36 2.59
CA GLY A 401 -13.88 -40.25 3.78
C GLY A 401 -13.87 -41.54 4.60
N LEU A 402 -15.01 -42.21 4.78
CA LEU A 402 -15.07 -43.52 5.44
C LEU A 402 -14.42 -44.65 4.62
N LYS A 403 -14.55 -44.64 3.29
CA LYS A 403 -13.81 -45.54 2.41
C LYS A 403 -12.29 -45.36 2.61
N TYR A 404 -11.81 -44.13 2.70
CA TYR A 404 -10.40 -43.85 2.99
C TYR A 404 -10.00 -44.41 4.37
N ALA A 405 -10.84 -44.21 5.38
CA ALA A 405 -10.67 -44.72 6.76
C ALA A 405 -10.62 -46.25 6.82
N CYS A 406 -11.38 -46.95 5.98
CA CYS A 406 -11.41 -48.41 5.87
C CYS A 406 -10.02 -48.99 5.43
N GLY A 407 -9.20 -48.21 4.75
CA GLY A 407 -7.83 -48.61 4.37
C GLY A 407 -7.78 -49.90 3.53
N SER A 408 -6.89 -50.84 3.90
CA SER A 408 -6.70 -52.09 3.19
C SER A 408 -7.96 -52.94 3.08
N LYS A 409 -8.90 -52.81 3.99
CA LYS A 409 -10.19 -53.54 3.93
C LYS A 409 -11.12 -53.09 2.79
N CYS A 410 -10.85 -51.87 2.25
CA CYS A 410 -11.57 -51.30 1.10
C CYS A 410 -10.64 -51.06 -0.11
N GLY A 411 -9.55 -51.84 -0.22
CA GLY A 411 -8.61 -51.75 -1.33
C GLY A 411 -7.62 -50.55 -1.27
N GLY A 412 -7.50 -49.91 -0.11
CA GLY A 412 -6.51 -48.87 0.20
C GLY A 412 -5.22 -49.42 0.85
N ASP A 413 -4.46 -48.56 1.48
CA ASP A 413 -3.24 -48.86 2.25
C ASP A 413 -3.45 -48.93 3.76
N GLU A 414 -2.42 -49.30 4.53
CA GLU A 414 -2.43 -49.36 6.00
C GLU A 414 -1.67 -48.21 6.69
N ARG A 415 -1.21 -47.20 5.92
CA ARG A 415 -0.54 -46.02 6.48
C ARG A 415 -1.49 -45.22 7.37
N TYR A 416 -0.95 -44.44 8.24
CA TYR A 416 -1.72 -43.50 9.09
C TYR A 416 -2.69 -44.22 10.02
N TYR A 417 -2.26 -45.32 10.66
CA TYR A 417 -3.05 -46.15 11.59
C TYR A 417 -4.29 -46.81 10.94
N LYS A 418 -4.41 -46.81 9.61
CA LYS A 418 -5.54 -47.46 8.95
C LYS A 418 -5.48 -48.99 9.04
N PRO A 419 -6.59 -49.67 9.11
CA PRO A 419 -7.98 -49.16 9.10
C PRO A 419 -8.31 -48.40 10.38
N TRP A 420 -9.09 -47.30 10.25
CA TRP A 420 -9.59 -46.50 11.36
C TRP A 420 -10.84 -47.16 11.95
N ASP A 421 -10.69 -48.37 12.46
CA ASP A 421 -11.73 -49.22 13.06
C ASP A 421 -11.93 -48.97 14.55
N THR A 422 -11.18 -48.03 15.12
CA THR A 422 -11.40 -47.42 16.41
C THR A 422 -11.34 -45.90 16.32
N ARG A 423 -12.01 -45.20 17.26
CA ARG A 423 -11.96 -43.74 17.35
C ARG A 423 -10.55 -43.21 17.60
N GLU A 424 -9.78 -43.94 18.44
CA GLU A 424 -8.37 -43.62 18.70
C GLU A 424 -7.53 -43.67 17.41
N LYS A 425 -7.58 -44.73 16.62
CA LYS A 425 -6.85 -44.84 15.34
C LYS A 425 -7.24 -43.72 14.37
N ALA A 426 -8.50 -43.32 14.34
CA ALA A 426 -8.96 -42.23 13.49
C ALA A 426 -8.42 -40.86 13.94
N ILE A 427 -8.37 -40.62 15.25
CA ILE A 427 -7.82 -39.38 15.82
C ILE A 427 -6.32 -39.30 15.58
N TYR A 428 -5.54 -40.35 15.91
CA TYR A 428 -4.12 -40.40 15.73
C TYR A 428 -3.72 -40.39 14.23
N GLY A 429 -4.38 -41.21 13.41
CA GLY A 429 -4.07 -41.26 11.97
C GLY A 429 -4.40 -39.99 11.24
N GLY A 430 -5.50 -39.35 11.61
CA GLY A 430 -5.83 -38.04 11.10
C GLY A 430 -4.85 -36.96 11.54
N ALA A 431 -4.39 -36.97 12.80
CA ALA A 431 -3.38 -36.06 13.31
C ALA A 431 -2.05 -36.24 12.56
N GLN A 432 -1.63 -37.47 12.28
CA GLN A 432 -0.43 -37.74 11.49
C GLN A 432 -0.51 -37.15 10.08
N ILE A 433 -1.65 -37.29 9.40
CA ILE A 433 -1.85 -36.72 8.06
C ILE A 433 -1.80 -35.19 8.11
N ILE A 434 -2.42 -34.57 9.13
CA ILE A 434 -2.38 -33.12 9.32
C ILE A 434 -0.95 -32.66 9.56
N ALA A 435 -0.16 -33.40 10.35
CA ALA A 435 1.25 -33.11 10.61
C ALA A 435 2.10 -33.19 9.34
N GLU A 436 2.03 -34.32 8.61
CA GLU A 436 2.88 -34.59 7.45
C GLU A 436 2.51 -33.74 6.22
N GLY A 437 1.27 -33.21 6.17
CA GLY A 437 0.83 -32.39 5.03
C GLY A 437 1.58 -31.06 4.90
N TYR A 438 1.87 -30.39 6.04
CA TYR A 438 2.47 -29.07 6.05
C TYR A 438 3.36 -28.80 7.28
N ILE A 439 2.91 -29.23 8.47
CA ILE A 439 3.53 -28.83 9.74
C ILE A 439 4.93 -29.40 9.90
N ALA A 440 5.14 -30.65 9.48
CA ALA A 440 6.43 -31.33 9.52
C ALA A 440 7.47 -30.67 8.60
N ASP A 441 7.01 -30.11 7.49
CA ASP A 441 7.84 -29.39 6.52
C ASP A 441 8.05 -27.91 6.86
N GLY A 442 7.75 -27.52 8.12
CA GLY A 442 7.96 -26.17 8.62
C GLY A 442 6.82 -25.21 8.36
N GLN A 443 5.80 -25.59 7.59
CA GLN A 443 4.63 -24.75 7.30
C GLN A 443 3.59 -24.88 8.44
N HIS A 444 3.99 -24.48 9.63
CA HIS A 444 3.24 -24.69 10.87
C HIS A 444 2.34 -23.51 11.29
N THR A 445 2.07 -22.58 10.38
CA THR A 445 1.03 -21.56 10.51
C THR A 445 0.25 -21.48 9.20
N GLN A 446 -0.99 -20.98 9.21
CA GLN A 446 -1.77 -20.78 7.98
C GLN A 446 -1.03 -19.86 7.00
N TYR A 447 -0.33 -18.85 7.52
CA TYR A 447 0.53 -17.96 6.73
C TYR A 447 1.64 -18.75 6.00
N LEU A 448 2.37 -19.62 6.70
CA LEU A 448 3.44 -20.41 6.10
C LEU A 448 2.91 -21.47 5.14
N GLN A 449 1.73 -22.04 5.38
CA GLN A 449 1.08 -22.97 4.46
C GLN A 449 0.73 -22.30 3.14
N ARG A 450 0.50 -20.98 3.13
CA ARG A 450 0.21 -20.24 1.91
C ARG A 450 1.48 -19.75 1.21
N PHE A 451 2.42 -19.17 1.93
CA PHE A 451 3.54 -18.43 1.33
C PHE A 451 4.87 -19.19 1.35
N ASN A 452 5.04 -20.13 2.26
CA ASN A 452 6.25 -20.97 2.45
C ASN A 452 7.55 -20.17 2.42
N VAL A 453 7.71 -19.26 3.37
CA VAL A 453 8.82 -18.31 3.44
C VAL A 453 9.82 -18.58 4.56
N ASP A 454 9.81 -19.77 5.17
CA ASP A 454 10.75 -20.15 6.24
C ASP A 454 11.94 -20.94 5.70
N PRO A 455 13.15 -20.34 5.58
CA PRO A 455 14.32 -21.02 5.06
C PRO A 455 14.93 -22.03 6.03
N ALA A 456 14.49 -22.08 7.30
CA ALA A 456 14.95 -23.10 8.24
C ALA A 456 14.51 -24.52 7.83
N TYR A 457 13.43 -24.63 7.08
CA TYR A 457 12.88 -25.90 6.58
C TYR A 457 12.97 -26.04 5.07
N ASN A 458 13.33 -24.98 4.35
CA ASN A 458 13.28 -24.92 2.91
C ASN A 458 14.63 -24.51 2.31
N THR A 459 14.96 -25.10 1.17
CA THR A 459 16.04 -24.61 0.31
C THR A 459 15.53 -23.49 -0.60
N SER A 460 16.43 -22.79 -1.28
CA SER A 460 16.06 -21.80 -2.28
C SER A 460 15.18 -22.36 -3.40
N ALA A 461 15.24 -23.67 -3.66
CA ALA A 461 14.42 -24.36 -4.67
C ALA A 461 13.01 -24.70 -4.16
N THR A 462 12.79 -24.80 -2.86
CA THR A 462 11.52 -25.17 -2.25
C THR A 462 10.78 -24.02 -1.58
N LEU A 463 11.47 -22.91 -1.28
CA LEU A 463 10.81 -21.65 -0.89
C LEU A 463 9.76 -21.26 -1.93
N TYR A 464 8.68 -20.67 -1.47
CA TYR A 464 7.55 -20.18 -2.30
C TYR A 464 6.83 -21.30 -3.08
N THR A 465 6.99 -22.56 -2.69
CA THR A 465 6.28 -23.70 -3.28
C THR A 465 5.41 -24.39 -2.23
N HIS A 466 4.70 -25.46 -2.60
CA HIS A 466 3.86 -26.26 -1.72
C HIS A 466 2.79 -25.43 -0.97
N SER A 467 2.14 -24.51 -1.72
CA SER A 467 1.01 -23.74 -1.19
C SER A 467 -0.26 -24.59 -1.16
N TYR A 468 -1.02 -24.53 -0.06
CA TYR A 468 -2.24 -25.30 0.10
C TYR A 468 -3.41 -24.78 -0.76
N GLN A 469 -3.35 -23.53 -1.20
CA GLN A 469 -4.31 -22.91 -2.12
C GLN A 469 -3.73 -21.67 -2.81
N THR A 470 -4.41 -21.19 -3.84
CA THR A 470 -3.99 -20.05 -4.65
C THR A 470 -4.52 -18.71 -4.17
N ASN A 471 -5.58 -18.69 -3.35
CA ASN A 471 -6.18 -17.45 -2.83
C ASN A 471 -5.20 -16.71 -1.91
N VAL A 472 -4.82 -15.50 -2.32
CA VAL A 472 -3.86 -14.68 -1.57
C VAL A 472 -4.41 -14.19 -0.22
N LEU A 473 -5.75 -14.08 -0.08
CA LEU A 473 -6.43 -13.67 1.14
C LEU A 473 -6.61 -14.82 2.14
N ALA A 474 -6.36 -16.05 1.74
CA ALA A 474 -6.74 -17.22 2.54
C ALA A 474 -6.25 -17.17 3.98
N PRO A 475 -4.95 -16.91 4.28
CA PRO A 475 -4.49 -16.87 5.67
C PRO A 475 -5.23 -15.84 6.52
N ALA A 476 -5.49 -14.66 5.97
CA ALA A 476 -6.21 -13.59 6.68
C ALA A 476 -7.68 -13.96 6.92
N SER A 477 -8.33 -14.63 5.96
CA SER A 477 -9.72 -15.09 6.10
C SER A 477 -9.82 -16.20 7.14
N GLU A 478 -8.96 -17.20 7.05
CA GLU A 478 -8.96 -18.35 7.98
C GLU A 478 -8.53 -17.94 9.39
N GLY A 479 -7.57 -17.01 9.53
CA GLY A 479 -7.23 -16.43 10.82
C GLY A 479 -8.40 -15.67 11.45
N ALA A 480 -9.17 -14.94 10.63
CA ALA A 480 -10.38 -14.26 11.10
C ALA A 480 -11.49 -15.25 11.52
N ASP A 481 -11.63 -16.36 10.81
CA ASP A 481 -12.58 -17.42 11.14
C ASP A 481 -12.17 -18.15 12.42
N ALA A 482 -10.87 -18.43 12.60
CA ALA A 482 -10.32 -18.98 13.83
C ALA A 482 -10.58 -18.04 15.04
N TYR A 483 -10.35 -16.74 14.88
CA TYR A 483 -10.70 -15.75 15.91
C TYR A 483 -12.17 -15.80 16.30
N ILE A 484 -13.08 -15.86 15.32
CA ILE A 484 -14.52 -15.93 15.58
C ILE A 484 -14.86 -17.20 16.35
N ALA A 485 -14.35 -18.35 15.92
CA ALA A 485 -14.56 -19.63 16.58
C ALA A 485 -14.03 -19.62 18.03
N TYR A 486 -12.81 -19.14 18.24
CA TYR A 486 -12.25 -19.05 19.61
C TYR A 486 -13.02 -18.06 20.49
N LYS A 487 -13.50 -16.96 19.94
CA LYS A 487 -14.33 -15.99 20.66
C LYS A 487 -15.67 -16.60 21.09
N GLU A 488 -16.34 -17.30 20.20
CA GLU A 488 -17.61 -18.00 20.51
C GLU A 488 -17.42 -19.09 21.56
N MET A 489 -16.29 -19.81 21.52
CA MET A 489 -15.91 -20.81 22.53
C MET A 489 -15.32 -20.19 23.81
N LYS A 490 -15.19 -18.85 23.91
CA LYS A 490 -14.60 -18.12 25.05
C LYS A 490 -13.16 -18.51 25.36
N LEU A 491 -12.37 -18.75 24.32
CA LEU A 491 -10.99 -19.19 24.42
C LEU A 491 -9.96 -18.05 24.26
N LEU A 492 -10.37 -16.81 23.99
CA LEU A 492 -9.42 -15.72 23.71
C LEU A 492 -8.50 -15.37 24.90
N ASP A 493 -8.89 -15.75 26.12
CA ASP A 493 -8.07 -15.57 27.32
C ASP A 493 -7.07 -16.73 27.55
N GLU A 494 -7.15 -17.77 26.71
CA GLU A 494 -6.21 -18.89 26.75
C GLU A 494 -4.83 -18.52 26.18
N SER A 495 -3.86 -19.40 26.39
CA SER A 495 -2.48 -19.17 25.97
C SER A 495 -2.27 -19.58 24.51
N PHE A 496 -2.13 -18.62 23.63
CA PHE A 496 -1.77 -18.85 22.24
C PHE A 496 -0.30 -18.48 21.97
N LEU A 497 0.32 -19.21 21.05
CA LEU A 497 1.64 -18.92 20.51
C LEU A 497 1.50 -18.53 19.04
N PHE A 498 2.07 -17.39 18.68
CA PHE A 498 2.08 -16.89 17.31
C PHE A 498 3.51 -16.83 16.77
N ASP A 499 3.79 -17.57 15.71
CA ASP A 499 5.07 -17.59 15.00
C ASP A 499 4.98 -16.66 13.79
N ILE A 500 5.64 -15.49 13.86
CA ILE A 500 5.47 -14.38 12.93
C ILE A 500 6.74 -14.16 12.11
N PRO A 501 6.71 -14.29 10.78
CA PRO A 501 7.88 -14.04 9.94
C PRO A 501 8.33 -12.57 9.98
N VAL A 502 9.65 -12.38 10.04
CA VAL A 502 10.30 -11.08 9.91
C VAL A 502 11.29 -11.12 8.74
N PHE A 503 11.29 -10.05 7.94
CA PHE A 503 12.08 -9.94 6.72
C PHE A 503 13.05 -8.77 6.80
N LEU A 504 14.14 -8.84 6.03
CA LEU A 504 15.12 -7.77 5.92
C LEU A 504 14.65 -6.70 4.91
N ASN A 505 14.99 -5.45 5.18
CA ASN A 505 14.79 -4.31 4.28
C ASN A 505 13.33 -4.15 3.82
N MET A 506 12.39 -4.35 4.74
CA MET A 506 10.98 -4.05 4.47
C MET A 506 10.78 -2.55 4.27
N PRO A 507 9.93 -2.12 3.33
CA PRO A 507 9.53 -0.72 3.23
C PRO A 507 8.79 -0.28 4.49
N GLU A 508 8.72 1.01 4.75
CA GLU A 508 8.01 1.55 5.91
C GLU A 508 6.54 1.10 5.94
N VAL A 509 5.88 1.16 4.80
CA VAL A 509 4.47 0.76 4.63
C VAL A 509 4.27 -0.03 3.34
N VAL A 510 3.51 -1.12 3.42
CA VAL A 510 2.95 -1.82 2.26
C VAL A 510 1.44 -1.64 2.27
N SER A 511 0.89 -0.99 1.25
CA SER A 511 -0.53 -0.66 1.14
C SER A 511 -1.18 -1.35 -0.06
N LEU A 512 -2.50 -1.58 0.05
CA LEU A 512 -3.29 -1.96 -1.13
C LEU A 512 -3.27 -0.85 -2.18
N PRO A 513 -3.30 -1.19 -3.48
CA PRO A 513 -3.45 -0.21 -4.54
C PRO A 513 -4.70 0.64 -4.33
N THR A 514 -4.55 1.94 -4.56
CA THR A 514 -5.64 2.91 -4.50
C THR A 514 -5.75 3.66 -5.83
N ASN A 515 -6.88 4.28 -6.10
CA ASN A 515 -7.05 5.17 -7.27
C ASN A 515 -6.36 6.54 -7.09
N VAL A 516 -5.63 6.73 -6.01
CA VAL A 516 -4.88 7.95 -5.76
C VAL A 516 -3.55 7.91 -6.48
N SER A 517 -3.17 9.04 -7.05
CA SER A 517 -1.90 9.19 -7.76
C SER A 517 -0.71 9.03 -6.82
N LYS A 518 0.29 8.27 -7.26
CA LYS A 518 1.60 8.14 -6.59
C LYS A 518 2.66 9.09 -7.19
N ILE A 519 2.28 9.86 -8.21
CA ILE A 519 3.21 10.75 -8.90
C ILE A 519 3.55 11.92 -7.98
N ASN A 520 4.82 12.02 -7.59
CA ASN A 520 5.39 13.08 -6.78
C ASN A 520 6.59 13.74 -7.47
N THR A 521 6.58 13.75 -8.81
CA THR A 521 7.64 14.34 -9.61
C THR A 521 7.28 15.75 -10.06
N ILE A 522 8.34 16.53 -10.30
CA ILE A 522 8.26 17.86 -10.91
C ILE A 522 8.41 17.72 -12.42
N GLU A 523 7.56 18.36 -13.19
CA GLU A 523 7.65 18.43 -14.65
C GLU A 523 8.68 19.47 -15.08
N SER A 524 8.62 20.67 -14.47
CA SER A 524 9.57 21.73 -14.74
C SER A 524 9.73 22.68 -13.56
N ILE A 525 10.91 23.30 -13.50
CA ILE A 525 11.25 24.35 -12.53
C ILE A 525 11.63 25.61 -13.29
N SER A 526 11.16 26.77 -12.82
CA SER A 526 11.60 28.06 -13.31
C SER A 526 12.00 28.98 -12.16
N ILE A 527 13.04 29.79 -12.41
CA ILE A 527 13.54 30.79 -11.48
C ILE A 527 13.45 32.14 -12.18
N ASN A 528 12.81 33.13 -11.54
CA ASN A 528 12.53 34.44 -12.08
C ASN A 528 11.91 34.39 -13.49
N GLY A 529 11.03 33.41 -13.72
CA GLY A 529 10.34 33.20 -15.00
C GLY A 529 11.18 32.51 -16.10
N LYS A 530 12.45 32.14 -15.82
CA LYS A 530 13.30 31.38 -16.76
C LYS A 530 13.35 29.91 -16.34
N ASN A 531 13.07 29.00 -17.28
CA ASN A 531 13.13 27.55 -17.01
C ASN A 531 14.59 27.14 -16.71
N VAL A 532 14.73 26.24 -15.74
CA VAL A 532 15.97 25.58 -15.39
C VAL A 532 16.26 24.53 -16.47
N SER A 533 17.15 24.83 -17.39
CA SER A 533 17.41 24.03 -18.61
C SER A 533 18.08 22.67 -18.35
N ASN A 534 18.64 22.47 -17.17
CA ASN A 534 19.27 21.21 -16.76
C ASN A 534 18.45 20.41 -15.75
N PHE A 535 17.18 20.76 -15.58
CA PHE A 535 16.31 20.03 -14.67
C PHE A 535 15.93 18.67 -15.27
N ASP A 536 16.10 17.62 -14.46
CA ASP A 536 15.63 16.27 -14.74
C ASP A 536 14.83 15.80 -13.51
N LYS A 537 13.62 15.35 -13.72
CA LYS A 537 12.69 14.91 -12.66
C LYS A 537 13.21 13.77 -11.79
N ASP A 538 14.15 12.99 -12.32
CA ASP A 538 14.72 11.82 -11.64
C ASP A 538 16.02 12.15 -10.89
N ILE A 539 16.58 13.36 -11.09
CA ILE A 539 17.72 13.88 -10.35
C ILE A 539 17.22 14.72 -9.18
N LEU A 540 17.57 14.33 -7.96
CA LEU A 540 17.09 14.99 -6.74
C LEU A 540 17.95 16.16 -6.28
N GLU A 541 19.20 16.26 -6.71
CA GLU A 541 20.11 17.34 -6.33
C GLU A 541 20.71 17.99 -7.57
N PHE A 542 20.58 19.29 -7.71
CA PHE A 542 21.12 20.03 -8.85
C PHE A 542 21.49 21.48 -8.51
N ASN A 543 22.38 22.03 -9.32
CA ASN A 543 22.87 23.41 -9.18
C ASN A 543 22.12 24.33 -10.13
N VAL A 544 21.79 25.52 -9.64
CA VAL A 544 21.25 26.62 -10.46
C VAL A 544 22.11 27.86 -10.25
N TYR A 545 22.41 28.52 -11.34
CA TYR A 545 23.26 29.73 -11.32
C TYR A 545 22.37 30.96 -11.52
N VAL A 546 22.54 31.97 -10.65
CA VAL A 546 21.80 33.23 -10.64
C VAL A 546 22.80 34.39 -10.60
N ASN A 547 22.34 35.62 -10.90
CA ASN A 547 23.22 36.78 -10.92
C ASN A 547 23.77 37.13 -9.55
N LYS A 548 24.99 37.58 -9.45
CA LYS A 548 25.66 37.94 -8.21
C LYS A 548 24.94 39.06 -7.45
N SER A 549 24.25 39.91 -8.17
CA SER A 549 23.45 41.02 -7.60
C SER A 549 22.13 40.61 -7.02
N ASP A 550 21.64 39.40 -7.31
CA ASP A 550 20.33 38.93 -6.86
C ASP A 550 20.32 38.74 -5.33
N LYS A 551 19.33 39.30 -4.68
CA LYS A 551 19.09 39.16 -3.22
C LYS A 551 17.96 38.16 -2.90
N GLU A 552 17.10 37.96 -3.86
CA GLU A 552 15.92 37.10 -3.78
C GLU A 552 15.67 36.47 -5.15
N TYR A 553 14.84 35.43 -5.17
CA TYR A 553 14.38 34.83 -6.41
C TYR A 553 12.97 34.31 -6.27
N ASN A 554 12.26 34.20 -7.38
CA ASN A 554 10.93 33.61 -7.43
C ASN A 554 11.02 32.21 -8.06
N LEU A 555 10.78 31.18 -7.24
CA LEU A 555 10.83 29.78 -7.62
C LEU A 555 9.42 29.30 -7.98
N ASN A 556 9.19 28.93 -9.23
CA ASN A 556 7.96 28.30 -9.68
C ASN A 556 8.21 26.86 -10.11
N VAL A 557 7.27 26.01 -9.80
CA VAL A 557 7.30 24.57 -10.08
C VAL A 557 6.01 24.17 -10.79
N VAL A 558 6.15 23.39 -11.86
CA VAL A 558 5.04 22.69 -12.49
C VAL A 558 5.14 21.24 -12.08
N LEU A 559 4.09 20.69 -11.49
CA LEU A 559 4.02 19.30 -11.05
C LEU A 559 3.65 18.39 -12.22
N SER A 560 4.21 17.18 -12.26
CA SER A 560 3.83 16.15 -13.24
C SER A 560 2.41 15.64 -13.02
N ASP A 561 1.86 15.83 -11.82
CA ASP A 561 0.47 15.52 -11.48
C ASP A 561 -0.13 16.66 -10.65
N SER A 562 -1.24 17.22 -11.15
CA SER A 562 -1.95 18.32 -10.50
C SER A 562 -2.59 17.95 -9.15
N SER A 563 -2.73 16.67 -8.83
CA SER A 563 -3.21 16.19 -7.54
C SER A 563 -2.15 16.20 -6.44
N SER A 564 -0.87 16.33 -6.82
CA SER A 564 0.24 16.45 -5.88
C SER A 564 0.30 17.84 -5.24
N LYS A 565 0.91 17.94 -4.08
CA LYS A 565 1.17 19.18 -3.36
C LYS A 565 2.66 19.52 -3.39
N VAL A 566 2.99 20.80 -3.47
CA VAL A 566 4.36 21.27 -3.41
C VAL A 566 4.54 22.31 -2.30
N GLU A 567 5.64 22.18 -1.58
CA GLU A 567 6.10 23.10 -0.55
C GLU A 567 7.50 23.61 -0.92
N GLY A 568 7.89 24.79 -0.47
CA GLY A 568 9.21 25.36 -0.76
C GLY A 568 9.26 26.09 -2.10
N THR A 569 8.18 26.72 -2.53
CA THR A 569 8.11 27.52 -3.77
C THR A 569 7.74 28.97 -3.46
N GLY A 570 7.78 29.82 -4.48
CA GLY A 570 7.44 31.24 -4.38
C GLY A 570 8.66 32.13 -4.24
N LYS A 571 8.50 33.27 -3.56
CA LYS A 571 9.56 34.25 -3.35
C LYS A 571 10.46 33.83 -2.18
N LEU A 572 11.75 33.70 -2.45
CA LEU A 572 12.74 33.15 -1.53
C LEU A 572 13.98 34.03 -1.47
N ASP A 573 14.59 34.17 -0.30
CA ASP A 573 15.78 34.98 -0.07
C ASP A 573 17.06 34.27 -0.50
N LEU A 574 18.06 35.05 -0.95
CA LEU A 574 19.41 34.61 -1.24
C LEU A 574 20.41 35.24 -0.28
N PRO A 575 20.53 34.74 0.94
CA PRO A 575 21.34 35.36 1.99
C PRO A 575 22.86 35.23 1.75
N SER A 576 23.28 34.29 0.91
CA SER A 576 24.69 33.99 0.65
C SER A 576 24.98 33.73 -0.82
N ASP A 577 26.28 33.63 -1.19
CA ASP A 577 26.69 33.29 -2.55
C ASP A 577 26.35 31.84 -2.94
N LYS A 578 26.07 30.99 -1.94
CA LYS A 578 25.60 29.62 -2.12
C LYS A 578 24.49 29.34 -1.12
N THR A 579 23.30 29.09 -1.60
CA THR A 579 22.13 28.76 -0.79
C THR A 579 21.54 27.41 -1.20
N ILE A 580 21.28 26.51 -0.25
CA ILE A 580 20.59 25.24 -0.50
C ILE A 580 19.13 25.43 -0.17
N HIS A 581 18.27 25.03 -1.08
CA HIS A 581 16.84 25.10 -0.94
C HIS A 581 16.20 23.75 -1.21
N GLU A 582 15.20 23.36 -0.40
CA GLU A 582 14.47 22.09 -0.56
C GLU A 582 13.07 22.35 -1.12
N ILE A 583 12.72 21.60 -2.15
CA ILE A 583 11.36 21.55 -2.70
C ILE A 583 10.78 20.18 -2.33
N LYS A 584 9.73 20.18 -1.55
CA LYS A 584 9.05 18.96 -1.12
C LYS A 584 7.78 18.76 -1.94
N VAL A 585 7.69 17.64 -2.63
CA VAL A 585 6.51 17.24 -3.40
C VAL A 585 5.86 16.05 -2.72
N THR A 586 4.58 16.19 -2.39
CA THR A 586 3.77 15.12 -1.79
C THR A 586 2.71 14.70 -2.80
N SER A 587 2.74 13.45 -3.24
CA SER A 587 1.71 12.87 -4.11
C SER A 587 0.37 12.76 -3.40
N GLU A 588 -0.67 12.48 -4.15
CA GLU A 588 -2.01 12.33 -3.59
C GLU A 588 -2.13 11.17 -2.58
N ASN A 589 -1.33 10.10 -2.76
CA ASN A 589 -1.28 8.98 -1.81
C ASN A 589 -0.45 9.26 -0.55
N GLY A 590 0.24 10.41 -0.48
CA GLY A 590 1.07 10.81 0.65
C GLY A 590 2.57 10.51 0.51
N ASP A 591 3.01 9.90 -0.60
CA ASP A 591 4.45 9.68 -0.83
C ASP A 591 5.16 11.01 -1.03
N VAL A 592 6.29 11.18 -0.36
CA VAL A 592 7.08 12.43 -0.36
C VAL A 592 8.34 12.25 -1.19
N ARG A 593 8.64 13.25 -2.04
CA ARG A 593 9.91 13.39 -2.76
C ARG A 593 10.49 14.76 -2.46
N ILE A 594 11.78 14.81 -2.16
CA ILE A 594 12.49 16.06 -1.85
C ILE A 594 13.55 16.29 -2.93
N TYR A 595 13.49 17.46 -3.56
CA TYR A 595 14.51 17.96 -4.47
C TYR A 595 15.33 19.03 -3.75
N LYS A 596 16.66 18.94 -3.85
CA LYS A 596 17.61 19.92 -3.29
C LYS A 596 18.19 20.78 -4.37
N LEU A 597 17.90 22.06 -4.28
CA LEU A 597 18.34 23.09 -5.22
C LEU A 597 19.50 23.86 -4.59
N THR A 598 20.69 23.71 -5.12
CA THR A 598 21.83 24.55 -4.74
C THR A 598 21.88 25.75 -5.65
N ILE A 599 21.56 26.94 -5.14
CA ILE A 599 21.58 28.19 -5.87
C ILE A 599 22.91 28.86 -5.63
N ILE A 600 23.61 29.20 -6.72
CA ILE A 600 24.97 29.74 -6.73
C ILE A 600 24.95 31.08 -7.47
N LYS A 601 25.44 32.15 -6.81
CA LYS A 601 25.58 33.46 -7.40
C LYS A 601 26.85 33.53 -8.24
N VAL A 602 26.71 33.91 -9.52
CA VAL A 602 27.85 34.08 -10.44
C VAL A 602 27.74 35.39 -11.23
N SER A 603 28.84 35.85 -11.81
CA SER A 603 28.87 37.07 -12.66
C SER A 603 28.10 36.83 -13.96
N ASP A 604 27.39 37.86 -14.44
CA ASP A 604 26.62 37.88 -15.69
C ASP A 604 27.29 38.65 -16.83
N THR A 605 28.51 39.17 -16.59
CA THR A 605 29.24 40.04 -17.55
C THR A 605 30.21 39.29 -18.45
N THR A 606 30.12 37.96 -18.51
CA THR A 606 31.08 37.13 -19.24
C THR A 606 30.70 37.00 -20.71
N SER A 607 31.66 37.21 -21.63
CA SER A 607 31.49 37.01 -23.07
C SER A 607 31.43 35.51 -23.43
N ILE A 608 30.89 35.16 -24.61
CA ILE A 608 30.92 33.78 -25.11
C ILE A 608 32.35 33.26 -25.26
N SER A 609 33.29 34.12 -25.64
CA SER A 609 34.70 33.77 -25.73
C SER A 609 35.29 33.41 -24.38
N ASP A 610 34.98 34.19 -23.34
CA ASP A 610 35.44 33.92 -21.97
C ASP A 610 34.79 32.64 -21.40
N ILE A 611 33.50 32.40 -21.68
CA ILE A 611 32.83 31.15 -21.29
C ILE A 611 33.57 29.95 -21.88
N ILE A 612 33.83 29.97 -23.21
CA ILE A 612 34.52 28.89 -23.92
C ILE A 612 35.92 28.66 -23.38
N SER A 613 36.67 29.76 -23.11
CA SER A 613 38.04 29.65 -22.59
C SER A 613 38.13 28.99 -21.20
N ASN A 614 37.06 29.07 -20.41
CA ASN A 614 36.96 28.46 -19.09
C ASN A 614 36.38 27.05 -19.11
N LEU A 615 35.78 26.63 -20.22
CA LEU A 615 35.34 25.27 -20.43
C LEU A 615 36.50 24.38 -20.92
N SER A 616 36.42 23.09 -20.68
CA SER A 616 37.38 22.12 -21.25
C SER A 616 37.19 21.86 -22.74
N VAL A 617 36.29 22.60 -23.39
CA VAL A 617 36.00 22.50 -24.83
C VAL A 617 36.92 23.37 -25.65
N LYS A 618 37.05 23.09 -26.95
CA LYS A 618 37.80 23.88 -27.95
C LYS A 618 36.86 24.29 -29.08
N VAL A 619 37.26 25.31 -29.83
CA VAL A 619 36.51 25.79 -31.01
C VAL A 619 37.44 25.86 -32.23
N SER A 620 36.96 25.30 -33.35
CA SER A 620 37.59 25.44 -34.68
C SER A 620 36.51 25.91 -35.66
N GLY A 621 36.63 27.15 -36.12
CA GLY A 621 35.58 27.77 -36.95
C GLY A 621 34.24 27.85 -36.25
N SER A 622 33.25 27.14 -36.79
CA SER A 622 31.89 27.00 -36.21
C SER A 622 31.69 25.71 -35.44
N VAL A 623 32.74 24.93 -35.19
CA VAL A 623 32.61 23.62 -34.47
C VAL A 623 33.16 23.78 -33.06
N ILE A 624 32.36 23.36 -32.08
CA ILE A 624 32.77 23.18 -30.68
C ILE A 624 33.08 21.70 -30.44
N TYR A 625 34.28 21.42 -29.94
CA TYR A 625 34.80 20.05 -29.85
C TYR A 625 35.59 19.82 -28.56
N ASN A 626 36.24 18.69 -28.41
CA ASN A 626 36.87 18.21 -27.19
C ASN A 626 35.84 17.94 -26.10
N ILE A 627 34.68 17.40 -26.49
CA ILE A 627 33.61 16.97 -25.60
C ILE A 627 33.67 15.45 -25.52
N SER A 628 33.76 14.93 -24.30
CA SER A 628 33.85 13.48 -24.06
C SER A 628 32.55 12.74 -24.44
N PRO A 629 32.64 11.51 -24.93
CA PRO A 629 31.48 10.64 -25.12
C PRO A 629 30.65 10.53 -23.85
N ASN A 630 29.34 10.24 -24.00
CA ASN A 630 28.36 10.13 -22.91
C ASN A 630 28.11 11.44 -22.13
N THR A 631 28.59 12.58 -22.60
CA THR A 631 28.23 13.91 -22.05
C THR A 631 26.76 14.18 -22.41
N ASN A 632 25.90 14.45 -21.42
CA ASN A 632 24.54 14.88 -21.71
C ASN A 632 24.42 16.40 -21.88
N ALA A 633 23.33 16.81 -22.54
CA ALA A 633 23.08 18.22 -22.85
C ALA A 633 23.03 19.09 -21.58
N GLY A 634 22.38 18.61 -20.52
CA GLY A 634 22.28 19.33 -19.24
C GLY A 634 23.63 19.56 -18.58
N THR A 635 24.57 18.61 -18.67
CA THR A 635 25.92 18.76 -18.13
C THR A 635 26.68 19.90 -18.85
N LEU A 636 26.59 19.97 -20.18
CA LEU A 636 27.22 21.03 -20.94
C LEU A 636 26.60 22.41 -20.66
N ILE A 637 25.25 22.47 -20.62
CA ILE A 637 24.51 23.71 -20.28
C ILE A 637 24.88 24.19 -18.87
N ASN A 638 24.96 23.30 -17.92
CA ASN A 638 25.27 23.62 -16.53
C ASN A 638 26.72 24.15 -16.40
N SER A 639 27.65 23.55 -17.15
CA SER A 639 29.04 24.01 -17.22
C SER A 639 29.16 25.42 -17.81
N ILE A 640 28.35 25.77 -18.81
CA ILE A 640 28.27 27.12 -19.38
C ILE A 640 27.72 28.12 -18.35
N ASN A 641 26.59 27.78 -17.71
CA ASN A 641 25.93 28.65 -16.74
C ASN A 641 26.77 28.89 -15.47
N LYS A 642 27.67 27.96 -15.15
CA LYS A 642 28.65 28.16 -14.06
C LYS A 642 29.55 29.42 -14.28
N TYR A 643 29.82 29.78 -15.51
CA TYR A 643 30.69 30.93 -15.84
C TYR A 643 29.90 32.18 -16.22
N SER A 644 28.65 32.07 -16.62
CA SER A 644 27.79 33.20 -16.94
C SER A 644 26.33 32.88 -16.66
N ALA A 645 25.83 33.34 -15.51
CA ALA A 645 24.45 33.16 -15.13
C ALA A 645 23.49 33.81 -16.12
N GLY A 646 22.43 33.11 -16.44
CA GLY A 646 21.38 33.59 -17.35
C GLY A 646 21.76 33.53 -18.84
N THR A 647 22.90 32.92 -19.21
CA THR A 647 23.18 32.56 -20.61
C THR A 647 22.09 31.56 -21.05
N THR A 648 21.37 31.95 -22.10
CA THR A 648 20.38 31.03 -22.72
C THR A 648 21.15 30.10 -23.67
N VAL A 649 21.02 28.78 -23.40
CA VAL A 649 21.65 27.74 -24.22
C VAL A 649 20.56 26.89 -24.83
N THR A 650 20.59 26.72 -26.15
CA THR A 650 19.67 25.86 -26.88
C THR A 650 20.48 24.83 -27.67
N ILE A 651 20.19 23.56 -27.53
CA ILE A 651 20.79 22.47 -28.29
C ILE A 651 19.71 21.82 -29.14
N ASN A 652 20.00 21.67 -30.44
CA ASN A 652 19.07 21.09 -31.39
C ASN A 652 19.75 19.99 -32.21
N GLU A 653 18.95 18.97 -32.60
CA GLU A 653 19.31 18.01 -33.64
C GLU A 653 19.51 18.75 -34.98
N SER A 654 20.20 18.12 -35.95
CA SER A 654 20.41 18.68 -37.30
C SER A 654 19.12 19.06 -38.05
N ASN A 655 18.00 18.44 -37.69
CA ASN A 655 16.65 18.74 -38.21
C ASN A 655 15.92 19.86 -37.44
N GLY A 656 16.56 20.49 -36.45
CA GLY A 656 16.03 21.60 -35.68
C GLY A 656 15.17 21.22 -34.47
N VAL A 657 14.98 19.93 -34.19
CA VAL A 657 14.28 19.46 -32.99
C VAL A 657 15.13 19.66 -31.74
N GLY A 658 14.56 20.23 -30.68
CA GLY A 658 15.24 20.48 -29.42
C GLY A 658 15.73 19.20 -28.73
N VAL A 659 16.96 19.26 -28.20
CA VAL A 659 17.57 18.15 -27.43
C VAL A 659 17.29 18.37 -25.96
N GLY A 660 16.68 17.33 -25.28
CA GLY A 660 16.41 17.36 -23.86
C GLY A 660 17.68 17.34 -23.00
N SER A 661 17.63 17.91 -21.80
CA SER A 661 18.80 18.03 -20.91
C SER A 661 19.40 16.67 -20.51
N GLY A 662 18.60 15.63 -20.36
CA GLY A 662 19.05 14.26 -20.08
C GLY A 662 19.63 13.50 -21.28
N SER A 663 19.46 14.01 -22.49
CA SER A 663 19.91 13.34 -23.72
C SER A 663 21.42 13.41 -23.89
N THR A 664 22.03 12.31 -24.32
CA THR A 664 23.45 12.26 -24.72
C THR A 664 23.67 13.12 -25.93
N LEU A 665 24.75 13.94 -25.89
CA LEU A 665 25.16 14.76 -27.01
C LEU A 665 25.74 13.90 -28.16
N LYS A 666 25.54 14.40 -29.39
CA LYS A 666 25.98 13.73 -30.63
C LYS A 666 26.75 14.68 -31.52
N THR A 667 27.67 14.14 -32.28
CA THR A 667 28.31 14.88 -33.35
C THR A 667 27.26 15.28 -34.41
N GLY A 668 27.29 16.55 -34.83
CA GLY A 668 26.36 17.11 -35.82
C GLY A 668 25.17 17.86 -35.21
N GLN A 669 24.96 17.81 -33.90
CA GLN A 669 23.99 18.67 -33.21
C GLN A 669 24.47 20.12 -33.20
N THR A 670 23.56 21.09 -33.03
CA THR A 670 23.89 22.50 -32.94
C THR A 670 23.65 23.04 -31.54
N ILE A 671 24.57 23.85 -31.03
CA ILE A 671 24.42 24.60 -29.78
C ILE A 671 24.38 26.10 -30.08
N LYS A 672 23.38 26.81 -29.58
CA LYS A 672 23.27 28.26 -29.61
C LYS A 672 23.38 28.82 -28.20
N MET A 673 24.25 29.78 -27.99
CA MET A 673 24.40 30.50 -26.73
C MET A 673 24.01 31.96 -26.93
N ILE A 674 23.26 32.53 -25.99
CA ILE A 674 22.92 33.95 -25.94
C ILE A 674 23.21 34.42 -24.51
N THR A 675 24.17 35.29 -24.34
CA THR A 675 24.51 35.87 -23.04
C THR A 675 23.46 36.88 -22.57
N PRO A 676 23.43 37.26 -21.29
CA PRO A 676 22.57 38.32 -20.79
C PRO A 676 22.82 39.68 -21.45
N SER A 677 24.04 39.92 -21.92
CA SER A 677 24.41 41.13 -22.69
C SER A 677 23.92 41.14 -24.14
N GLY A 678 23.34 40.02 -24.62
CA GLY A 678 22.78 39.87 -25.96
C GLY A 678 23.79 39.33 -27.00
N GLU A 679 25.04 39.01 -26.62
CA GLU A 679 25.96 38.32 -27.52
C GLU A 679 25.41 36.95 -27.90
N SER A 680 25.35 36.63 -29.19
CA SER A 680 24.79 35.36 -29.69
C SER A 680 25.78 34.66 -30.61
N LYS A 681 26.05 33.37 -30.34
CA LYS A 681 26.86 32.50 -31.20
C LYS A 681 26.29 31.11 -31.30
N SER A 682 26.45 30.48 -32.46
CA SER A 682 26.04 29.10 -32.70
C SER A 682 27.26 28.28 -33.14
N PHE A 683 27.29 27.02 -32.69
CA PHE A 683 28.34 26.06 -33.04
C PHE A 683 27.72 24.71 -33.38
N VAL A 684 28.44 23.93 -34.19
CA VAL A 684 28.15 22.50 -34.38
C VAL A 684 28.95 21.70 -33.35
N ILE A 685 28.33 20.76 -32.71
CA ILE A 685 28.93 19.91 -31.68
C ILE A 685 29.70 18.77 -32.33
N SER A 686 30.93 18.53 -31.86
CA SER A 686 31.75 17.39 -32.23
C SER A 686 32.19 16.65 -30.96
N ILE A 687 31.73 15.39 -30.83
CA ILE A 687 32.03 14.48 -29.70
C ILE A 687 33.25 13.63 -30.07
N ILE A 688 34.21 13.49 -29.17
CA ILE A 688 35.44 12.71 -29.42
C ILE A 688 35.07 11.26 -29.76
N GLY A 689 35.46 10.80 -30.96
CA GLY A 689 35.28 9.44 -31.42
C GLY A 689 33.90 9.11 -32.01
N ASP A 690 32.89 9.95 -31.85
CA ASP A 690 31.54 9.77 -32.43
C ASP A 690 31.52 10.29 -33.90
N VAL A 691 32.17 9.59 -34.79
CA VAL A 691 32.20 9.93 -36.23
C VAL A 691 30.95 9.43 -36.97
N SER A 692 30.09 8.68 -36.33
CA SER A 692 28.82 8.27 -36.88
C SER A 692 27.72 9.31 -36.66
N GLY A 693 27.80 10.08 -35.59
CA GLY A 693 26.79 11.05 -35.16
C GLY A 693 25.58 10.40 -34.49
N ASP A 694 25.74 9.19 -33.93
CA ASP A 694 24.67 8.50 -33.23
C ASP A 694 24.69 8.72 -31.70
N GLY A 695 25.79 9.33 -31.18
CA GLY A 695 25.98 9.68 -29.78
C GLY A 695 26.74 8.64 -28.97
N GLU A 696 27.11 7.52 -29.56
CA GLU A 696 27.90 6.47 -28.95
C GLU A 696 29.24 6.30 -29.71
N VAL A 697 30.25 5.77 -29.05
CA VAL A 697 31.50 5.39 -29.72
C VAL A 697 31.58 3.88 -29.81
N THR A 698 31.29 3.33 -30.98
CA THR A 698 31.09 1.94 -31.27
C THR A 698 31.95 1.42 -32.41
N ILE A 699 31.76 0.17 -32.78
CA ILE A 699 32.40 -0.45 -33.94
C ILE A 699 32.03 0.28 -35.27
N LEU A 700 30.89 0.96 -35.31
CA LEU A 700 30.45 1.74 -36.43
C LEU A 700 31.40 2.92 -36.68
N ASP A 701 31.84 3.60 -35.61
CA ASP A 701 32.79 4.69 -35.66
C ASP A 701 34.16 4.20 -36.07
N LEU A 702 34.61 3.09 -35.48
CA LEU A 702 35.86 2.45 -35.88
C LEU A 702 35.90 2.17 -37.39
N LEU A 703 34.79 1.62 -37.93
CA LEU A 703 34.67 1.32 -39.36
C LEU A 703 34.69 2.59 -40.22
N LYS A 704 34.06 3.69 -39.77
CA LYS A 704 34.06 4.97 -40.49
C LYS A 704 35.45 5.63 -40.51
N VAL A 705 36.18 5.60 -39.40
CA VAL A 705 37.58 6.05 -39.33
C VAL A 705 38.46 5.20 -40.27
N GLN A 706 38.28 3.86 -40.24
CA GLN A 706 39.01 2.97 -41.15
C GLN A 706 38.75 3.28 -42.64
N LYS A 707 37.47 3.49 -43.01
CA LYS A 707 37.10 3.86 -44.38
C LYS A 707 37.69 5.20 -44.82
N HIS A 708 37.79 6.18 -43.89
CA HIS A 708 38.42 7.45 -44.14
C HIS A 708 39.91 7.26 -44.46
N LEU A 709 40.63 6.49 -43.65
CA LEU A 709 42.06 6.20 -43.85
C LEU A 709 42.34 5.48 -45.16
N LEU A 710 41.46 4.56 -45.53
CA LEU A 710 41.54 3.78 -46.80
C LEU A 710 41.10 4.62 -48.02
N GLY A 711 40.60 5.85 -47.81
CA GLY A 711 40.12 6.73 -48.88
C GLY A 711 38.80 6.32 -49.50
N SER A 712 38.15 5.25 -49.01
CA SER A 712 36.91 4.76 -49.54
C SER A 712 35.66 5.58 -49.13
N SER A 713 35.75 6.33 -48.01
CA SER A 713 34.72 7.29 -47.56
C SER A 713 35.38 8.32 -46.67
N LYS A 714 35.45 9.56 -47.12
CA LYS A 714 36.11 10.64 -46.38
C LYS A 714 35.18 11.22 -45.30
N LEU A 715 35.69 11.42 -44.11
CA LEU A 715 35.07 12.23 -43.07
C LEU A 715 35.25 13.72 -43.45
N SER A 716 34.30 14.55 -43.07
CA SER A 716 34.34 15.98 -43.33
C SER A 716 33.79 16.78 -42.14
N SER A 717 34.17 18.06 -42.06
CA SER A 717 33.64 19.01 -41.07
C SER A 717 33.80 18.52 -39.63
N GLU A 718 32.73 18.57 -38.82
CA GLU A 718 32.66 18.14 -37.43
C GLU A 718 33.00 16.65 -37.22
N TYR A 719 32.69 15.78 -38.20
CA TYR A 719 33.02 14.35 -38.14
C TYR A 719 34.53 14.09 -38.33
N LEU A 720 35.24 14.95 -39.10
CA LEU A 720 36.69 14.87 -39.20
C LEU A 720 37.33 15.23 -37.86
N ILE A 721 36.83 16.31 -37.22
CA ILE A 721 37.28 16.74 -35.89
C ILE A 721 36.99 15.67 -34.83
N SER A 722 35.81 15.03 -34.88
CA SER A 722 35.46 13.91 -34.00
C SER A 722 36.41 12.71 -34.16
N GLY A 723 36.91 12.47 -35.39
CA GLY A 723 37.82 11.38 -35.70
C GLY A 723 39.25 11.58 -35.20
N ASP A 724 39.69 12.83 -35.00
CA ASP A 724 40.99 13.19 -34.40
C ASP A 724 40.88 13.04 -32.86
N THR A 725 41.03 11.80 -32.38
CA THR A 725 40.87 11.47 -30.96
C THR A 725 42.08 11.76 -30.10
N ASN A 726 43.26 12.04 -30.73
CA ASN A 726 44.49 12.40 -30.03
C ASN A 726 44.72 13.93 -30.01
N GLY A 727 44.00 14.69 -30.86
CA GLY A 727 44.01 16.14 -30.92
C GLY A 727 45.22 16.72 -31.66
N ASP A 728 45.85 15.98 -32.59
CA ASP A 728 46.98 16.40 -33.39
C ASP A 728 46.60 17.09 -34.72
N ALA A 729 45.29 17.26 -34.97
CA ALA A 729 44.67 17.86 -36.14
C ALA A 729 44.66 16.97 -37.40
N GLU A 730 45.05 15.72 -37.30
CA GLU A 730 45.01 14.75 -38.38
C GLU A 730 44.29 13.48 -37.95
N VAL A 731 43.54 12.85 -38.83
CA VAL A 731 42.95 11.53 -38.57
C VAL A 731 43.86 10.46 -39.13
N THR A 732 44.51 9.71 -38.26
CA THR A 732 45.57 8.74 -38.58
C THR A 732 45.26 7.36 -38.03
N ILE A 733 46.16 6.40 -38.24
CA ILE A 733 46.06 5.03 -37.65
C ILE A 733 46.13 5.09 -36.12
N LEU A 734 46.69 6.12 -35.51
CA LEU A 734 46.74 6.29 -34.06
C LEU A 734 45.35 6.55 -33.49
N ASP A 735 44.54 7.34 -34.22
CA ASP A 735 43.16 7.60 -33.83
C ASP A 735 42.26 6.36 -33.94
N LEU A 736 42.45 5.63 -35.04
CA LEU A 736 41.76 4.33 -35.19
C LEU A 736 42.07 3.41 -34.01
N LEU A 737 43.32 3.32 -33.58
CA LEU A 737 43.76 2.54 -32.45
C LEU A 737 43.17 3.05 -31.14
N ARG A 738 43.03 4.37 -30.95
CA ARG A 738 42.42 4.96 -29.78
C ARG A 738 40.93 4.67 -29.72
N VAL A 739 40.17 4.79 -30.81
CA VAL A 739 38.76 4.40 -30.89
C VAL A 739 38.60 2.92 -30.54
N GLN A 740 39.46 2.03 -31.08
CA GLN A 740 39.45 0.62 -30.74
C GLN A 740 39.68 0.37 -29.24
N LYS A 741 40.67 1.04 -28.64
CA LYS A 741 40.97 0.92 -27.19
C LYS A 741 39.85 1.45 -26.34
N TYR A 742 39.15 2.51 -26.74
CA TYR A 742 37.98 3.03 -26.05
C TYR A 742 36.83 2.00 -26.05
N ILE A 743 36.52 1.43 -27.22
CA ILE A 743 35.48 0.36 -27.35
C ILE A 743 35.82 -0.83 -26.46
N LEU A 744 37.11 -1.20 -26.35
CA LEU A 744 37.58 -2.27 -25.45
C LEU A 744 37.70 -1.84 -23.99
N LYS A 745 37.25 -0.61 -23.65
CA LYS A 745 37.29 -0.05 -22.29
C LYS A 745 38.70 0.02 -21.68
N SER A 746 39.74 0.06 -22.49
CA SER A 746 41.14 0.15 -22.05
C SER A 746 41.66 1.58 -21.91
N ILE A 747 40.94 2.56 -22.44
CA ILE A 747 41.16 4.01 -22.26
C ILE A 747 39.84 4.74 -22.16
N THR A 748 39.88 5.98 -21.67
CA THR A 748 38.80 6.98 -21.75
C THR A 748 39.25 8.12 -22.68
N PHE A 749 38.30 8.84 -23.28
CA PHE A 749 38.56 10.06 -24.04
C PHE A 749 38.41 11.32 -23.19
#